data_ce8ba56b78b245e88443e3104a9cedbd
#
_entry.id   ce8ba56b78b245e88443e3104a9cedbd
#
_cell.length_a   1.000
_cell.length_b   1.000
_cell.length_c   1.000
_cell.angle_alpha   90.00
_cell.angle_beta   90.00
_cell.angle_gamma   90.00
#
_symmetry.space_group_name_H-M   'P 1'
#
loop_
_entity.id
_entity.type
_entity.pdbx_description
1 polymer ?
#
loop_
_entity_poly.entity_id
_entity_poly.type
_entity_poly.pdbx_seq_one_letter_code
_entity_poly.pdbx_strand_id
1 'polypeptide(L)'
;MRPSAALPRSRARRLLAAGLAGAVVTGFCATAPLPASAAELPPVTAHYDMSHAGGALLDISGNGRNATLSGLTDASFADAGGDAVLRFKKNGYAALPKGLVTAADNDFTVEYTVSSQTAANQFGWVIGDGVGAWNTTALGNHVFVNPRSSESAYSNAMLSGIRVKTGTSNGEVRLPNGGGLNPGFTTLTLVGSGNTLTLYRDGAQASTVTHSYAMSSIVPAGTTLGYLGRSLYAPDPLLQADVTDVKFWDVALSQTQVSESMPTAAAKSASTDALLRTDLLPTVLAANPSADAVSQNLSLPASVNGVTLSWASSETSVISNTGVVSRTVTTDTPVTVTATTSLGTTIAFDLTVLAASASADLEAISLAARTTENLPLITTGSVNGATITWTSSDPALVTPTDTGYTAPAVGAPDPFEGGGLVDRPAYGAGDREVTLTAHAVLGQSTVEKTFTVAVAEHARSAPDAGYAAAYFKSDSDEKIYQAATSGNDFFTFSPVNGGAAVITSTTDTKGLRDPYILRSHDGDKYYMVATDLCIGCGTGWGPAQSAGSLKIEVWESVDLVHWTRTNGIDTGITINQPEAGMTWAPEAYWDDELQSYVVFFASRLYSDASHTNTDKLYARMFSVLTRDFRTFTSPPATWQDTGYARIDSTVTKIDDYYYRFTKNEEGGAAGTLEAGKDIFLERSKVLTAPTTSSSWSADPATTWQLTDTHMTSLETGQAGEGPEIVKLNEGDPNNTSGDGYVFLVDNYGAGGYRAFATTGAEIASSSQSDRISQRSNWNVRPVGGLPASPRHGAFVSVPQTVLTAMHDWTGITAVASTTQLTADGRDVTAEVAAADAGDIAGTVTFSGGDWSTTVPLQNGTATVTAPAGVVSVTATYDGHRDALVATSASEPVELHGDLELDATATTRCVAGKVQLVVTVHNADDLRAAVAIQTPYGGKSVSIAAGASASAAFATRAASIAAGSLTLTGSTADGSAFEGSFSTPAAHCG
;
A
#
# COMPACT_ATOMS: atom_id res chain seq x y z
N MET A 1 18.29 -5.44 55.67
CA MET A 1 17.77 -4.90 56.93
C MET A 1 16.67 -3.94 56.58
N ARG A 2 15.46 -4.30 56.94
CA ARG A 2 14.29 -3.35 57.02
C ARG A 2 14.40 -2.56 58.34
N PRO A 3 13.72 -1.40 58.48
CA PRO A 3 12.27 -1.29 58.60
C PRO A 3 11.67 -0.08 57.83
N SER A 4 10.50 -0.14 57.23
CA SER A 4 9.12 -0.10 57.72
C SER A 4 8.75 1.15 58.57
N ALA A 5 7.86 2.02 58.07
CA ALA A 5 6.79 2.76 58.75
C ALA A 5 6.08 3.63 57.70
N ALA A 6 4.86 3.41 57.32
CA ALA A 6 3.59 3.66 58.02
C ALA A 6 2.98 5.06 57.71
N LEU A 7 1.82 5.03 57.04
CA LEU A 7 0.83 6.12 56.85
C LEU A 7 0.42 6.79 58.14
N PRO A 8 -0.13 8.00 58.10
CA PRO A 8 -1.44 8.15 58.68
C PRO A 8 -2.50 8.85 57.82
N ARG A 9 -3.71 8.33 57.99
CA ARG A 9 -5.02 8.94 57.68
C ARG A 9 -5.30 10.12 58.63
N SER A 10 -6.00 11.17 58.25
CA SER A 10 -7.30 11.53 58.80
C SER A 10 -7.64 13.04 58.62
N ARG A 11 -8.91 13.30 58.24
CA ARG A 11 -9.90 14.26 58.82
C ARG A 11 -9.58 15.75 58.64
N ALA A 12 -10.47 16.66 58.39
CA ALA A 12 -11.93 16.73 58.58
C ALA A 12 -12.46 18.06 58.04
N ARG A 13 -13.74 18.03 57.76
CA ARG A 13 -14.67 19.16 57.61
C ARG A 13 -14.31 20.47 58.35
N ARG A 14 -14.59 21.60 57.73
CA ARG A 14 -15.23 22.76 58.44
C ARG A 14 -16.16 23.52 57.50
N LEU A 15 -17.44 23.53 57.88
CA LEU A 15 -18.43 24.56 57.57
C LEU A 15 -18.02 25.91 58.19
N LEU A 16 -18.30 27.00 57.48
CA LEU A 16 -18.60 28.29 58.17
C LEU A 16 -19.74 29.00 57.45
N ALA A 17 -20.82 29.17 58.13
CA ALA A 17 -21.95 30.00 57.79
C ALA A 17 -21.75 31.37 58.49
N ALA A 18 -22.17 32.45 57.81
CA ALA A 18 -22.64 33.74 58.40
C ALA A 18 -22.91 34.69 57.20
N GLY A 19 -23.92 35.50 57.13
CA GLY A 19 -25.01 35.84 57.93
C GLY A 19 -25.91 36.85 57.23
N LEU A 20 -27.10 36.96 57.70
CA LEU A 20 -28.25 37.74 57.24
C LEU A 20 -27.98 39.26 57.03
N ALA A 21 -28.66 39.82 56.01
CA ALA A 21 -29.34 41.11 56.17
C ALA A 21 -30.62 41.13 55.33
N GLY A 22 -31.73 41.29 55.93
CA GLY A 22 -33.04 41.23 55.32
C GLY A 22 -33.48 42.53 54.61
N ALA A 23 -34.40 42.40 53.70
CA ALA A 23 -35.32 43.40 53.26
C ALA A 23 -36.66 42.75 52.96
N VAL A 24 -37.64 43.10 53.74
CA VAL A 24 -39.05 42.71 53.54
C VAL A 24 -39.62 43.48 52.36
N VAL A 25 -40.18 42.79 51.40
CA VAL A 25 -41.15 43.36 50.47
C VAL A 25 -42.30 42.38 50.37
N THR A 26 -43.45 42.78 50.86
CA THR A 26 -44.71 42.07 50.70
C THR A 26 -45.22 42.15 49.28
N GLY A 27 -45.66 41.02 48.67
CA GLY A 27 -46.52 41.09 47.52
C GLY A 27 -46.81 39.83 46.81
N PHE A 28 -47.95 39.30 46.91
CA PHE A 28 -48.73 38.39 46.09
C PHE A 28 -48.21 36.91 45.89
N CYS A 29 -48.89 36.03 46.59
CA CYS A 29 -49.01 34.61 46.29
C CYS A 29 -49.60 34.39 44.89
N ALA A 30 -48.76 34.10 43.91
CA ALA A 30 -49.15 33.29 42.78
C ALA A 30 -48.74 31.85 43.10
N THR A 31 -49.70 30.97 43.24
CA THR A 31 -49.45 29.52 43.39
C THR A 31 -48.72 29.03 42.10
N ALA A 32 -47.37 28.87 42.17
CA ALA A 32 -46.68 28.09 41.17
C ALA A 32 -47.25 26.66 41.23
N PRO A 33 -47.52 26.02 40.09
CA PRO A 33 -47.83 24.60 40.10
C PRO A 33 -46.67 23.86 40.70
N LEU A 34 -46.95 22.94 41.64
CA LEU A 34 -46.00 21.94 42.12
C LEU A 34 -45.35 21.29 40.93
N PRO A 35 -44.04 21.06 40.93
CA PRO A 35 -43.43 20.26 39.88
C PRO A 35 -44.17 18.94 39.79
N ALA A 36 -44.59 18.54 38.60
CA ALA A 36 -45.24 17.23 38.39
C ALA A 36 -44.28 16.20 38.99
N SER A 37 -44.82 15.32 39.82
CA SER A 37 -44.08 14.18 40.31
C SER A 37 -43.43 13.48 39.11
N ALA A 38 -42.12 13.20 39.19
CA ALA A 38 -41.44 12.41 38.19
C ALA A 38 -42.26 11.14 37.97
N ALA A 39 -42.61 10.84 36.75
CA ALA A 39 -43.40 9.65 36.43
C ALA A 39 -42.55 8.42 36.73
N GLU A 40 -43.00 7.58 37.70
CA GLU A 40 -42.25 6.37 38.08
C GLU A 40 -42.01 5.50 36.84
N LEU A 41 -40.74 5.16 36.56
CA LEU A 41 -40.36 4.29 35.42
C LEU A 41 -40.89 2.87 35.72
N PRO A 42 -41.58 2.25 34.80
CA PRO A 42 -41.95 0.82 34.93
C PRO A 42 -40.68 -0.06 34.99
N PRO A 43 -40.74 -1.25 35.61
CA PRO A 43 -39.63 -2.15 35.70
C PRO A 43 -39.18 -2.57 34.27
N VAL A 44 -37.89 -2.56 34.04
CA VAL A 44 -37.31 -3.01 32.75
C VAL A 44 -37.46 -4.51 32.59
N THR A 45 -37.73 -4.97 31.38
CA THR A 45 -37.78 -6.39 31.05
C THR A 45 -36.38 -6.98 30.93
N ALA A 46 -35.43 -6.25 30.36
CA ALA A 46 -34.02 -6.55 30.34
C ALA A 46 -33.20 -5.24 30.22
N HIS A 47 -32.02 -5.24 30.82
CA HIS A 47 -31.08 -4.12 30.73
C HIS A 47 -29.66 -4.62 30.50
N TYR A 48 -29.03 -4.20 29.38
CA TYR A 48 -27.66 -4.52 29.04
C TYR A 48 -26.83 -3.22 29.07
N ASP A 49 -25.99 -3.10 30.09
CA ASP A 49 -24.99 -2.00 30.22
C ASP A 49 -23.63 -2.38 29.66
N MET A 50 -23.60 -3.37 28.76
CA MET A 50 -22.44 -4.00 28.14
C MET A 50 -21.54 -4.78 29.09
N SER A 51 -21.95 -5.01 30.33
CA SER A 51 -21.32 -6.02 31.22
C SER A 51 -21.40 -7.39 30.56
N HIS A 52 -20.30 -8.14 30.56
CA HIS A 52 -20.23 -9.44 29.86
C HIS A 52 -19.40 -10.46 30.65
N ALA A 53 -19.73 -11.74 30.49
CA ALA A 53 -18.95 -12.85 31.01
C ALA A 53 -19.28 -14.16 30.27
N GLY A 54 -18.29 -15.03 30.10
CA GLY A 54 -18.51 -16.40 29.60
C GLY A 54 -19.20 -16.48 28.23
N GLY A 55 -18.98 -15.51 27.34
CA GLY A 55 -19.60 -15.44 26.01
C GLY A 55 -21.04 -14.92 26.04
N ALA A 56 -21.48 -14.30 27.13
CA ALA A 56 -22.79 -13.68 27.29
C ALA A 56 -22.69 -12.20 27.64
N LEU A 57 -23.60 -11.39 27.06
CA LEU A 57 -23.91 -10.04 27.50
C LEU A 57 -24.89 -10.15 28.67
N LEU A 58 -24.56 -9.60 29.82
CA LEU A 58 -25.29 -9.79 31.06
C LEU A 58 -26.52 -8.86 31.15
N ASP A 59 -27.64 -9.43 31.58
CA ASP A 59 -28.80 -8.66 31.93
C ASP A 59 -28.73 -8.23 33.41
N ILE A 60 -28.54 -6.93 33.60
CA ILE A 60 -28.42 -6.34 34.95
C ILE A 60 -29.77 -5.93 35.57
N SER A 61 -30.89 -6.16 34.86
CA SER A 61 -32.23 -5.92 35.41
C SER A 61 -32.63 -6.86 36.57
N GLY A 62 -31.91 -7.97 36.73
CA GLY A 62 -32.23 -9.03 37.68
C GLY A 62 -33.17 -10.10 37.12
N ASN A 63 -33.64 -10.01 35.88
CA ASN A 63 -34.55 -10.95 35.25
C ASN A 63 -33.83 -12.14 34.59
N GLY A 64 -32.49 -12.15 34.58
CA GLY A 64 -31.67 -13.25 34.09
C GLY A 64 -31.75 -13.49 32.58
N ARG A 65 -32.06 -12.47 31.81
CA ARG A 65 -32.24 -12.51 30.35
C ARG A 65 -30.96 -12.18 29.60
N ASN A 66 -29.91 -12.93 29.88
CA ASN A 66 -28.61 -12.72 29.23
C ASN A 66 -28.69 -12.95 27.71
N ALA A 67 -27.99 -12.13 26.93
CA ALA A 67 -27.83 -12.34 25.48
C ALA A 67 -26.56 -13.13 25.17
N THR A 68 -26.60 -13.97 24.15
CA THR A 68 -25.45 -14.79 23.75
C THR A 68 -24.59 -14.05 22.71
N LEU A 69 -23.29 -13.92 22.95
CA LEU A 69 -22.35 -13.32 22.02
C LEU A 69 -21.93 -14.32 20.92
N SER A 70 -21.83 -13.85 19.70
CA SER A 70 -21.38 -14.61 18.55
C SER A 70 -20.40 -13.79 17.73
N GLY A 71 -19.18 -14.28 17.56
CA GLY A 71 -18.10 -13.55 16.88
C GLY A 71 -17.54 -12.34 17.69
N LEU A 72 -18.04 -12.09 18.88
CA LEU A 72 -17.59 -11.04 19.81
C LEU A 72 -16.85 -11.69 20.97
N THR A 73 -15.74 -11.09 21.36
CA THR A 73 -14.86 -11.54 22.46
C THR A 73 -14.64 -10.40 23.44
N ASP A 74 -13.94 -10.63 24.53
CA ASP A 74 -13.58 -9.59 25.50
C ASP A 74 -12.87 -8.39 24.83
N ALA A 75 -12.10 -8.64 23.75
CA ALA A 75 -11.49 -7.57 22.96
C ALA A 75 -12.49 -6.70 22.17
N SER A 76 -13.75 -7.11 22.07
CA SER A 76 -14.83 -6.30 21.48
C SER A 76 -15.39 -5.27 22.46
N PHE A 77 -14.97 -5.29 23.72
CA PHE A 77 -15.43 -4.36 24.74
C PHE A 77 -14.32 -3.37 25.09
N ALA A 78 -14.71 -2.12 25.35
CA ALA A 78 -13.82 -1.06 25.81
C ALA A 78 -14.38 -0.46 27.10
N ASP A 79 -13.50 0.05 27.94
CA ASP A 79 -13.88 0.87 29.09
C ASP A 79 -13.97 2.33 28.62
N ALA A 80 -15.09 2.95 28.86
CA ALA A 80 -15.36 4.34 28.61
C ALA A 80 -15.60 5.13 29.92
N GLY A 81 -14.57 5.21 30.77
CA GLY A 81 -14.63 5.96 32.00
C GLY A 81 -15.44 5.27 33.13
N GLY A 82 -15.45 3.95 33.13
CA GLY A 82 -16.17 3.10 34.05
C GLY A 82 -17.46 2.49 33.47
N ASP A 83 -17.88 2.95 32.31
CA ASP A 83 -18.97 2.34 31.54
C ASP A 83 -18.37 1.37 30.48
N ALA A 84 -18.92 0.16 30.39
CA ALA A 84 -18.52 -0.76 29.33
C ALA A 84 -19.13 -0.34 27.98
N VAL A 85 -18.36 -0.46 26.92
CA VAL A 85 -18.80 -0.19 25.54
C VAL A 85 -18.57 -1.40 24.68
N LEU A 86 -19.62 -1.91 24.05
CA LEU A 86 -19.50 -2.95 23.04
C LEU A 86 -19.21 -2.32 21.66
N ARG A 87 -18.05 -2.64 21.09
CA ARG A 87 -17.56 -2.14 19.82
C ARG A 87 -17.83 -3.14 18.70
N PHE A 88 -18.89 -2.94 17.97
CA PHE A 88 -19.19 -3.72 16.77
C PHE A 88 -18.31 -3.26 15.60
N LYS A 89 -17.49 -4.17 15.07
CA LYS A 89 -16.58 -3.93 13.94
C LYS A 89 -16.89 -4.84 12.75
N LYS A 90 -18.17 -5.13 12.50
CA LYS A 90 -18.65 -6.09 11.48
C LYS A 90 -18.18 -7.54 11.73
N ASN A 91 -17.80 -7.90 12.93
CA ASN A 91 -17.22 -9.20 13.28
C ASN A 91 -18.12 -10.07 14.16
N GLY A 92 -19.27 -9.57 14.58
CA GLY A 92 -20.15 -10.33 15.48
C GLY A 92 -21.45 -9.63 15.81
N TYR A 93 -22.27 -10.29 16.63
CA TYR A 93 -23.59 -9.86 17.09
C TYR A 93 -23.91 -10.49 18.45
N ALA A 94 -24.93 -9.95 19.13
CA ALA A 94 -25.51 -10.60 20.30
C ALA A 94 -26.87 -11.18 19.94
N ALA A 95 -27.09 -12.47 20.21
CA ALA A 95 -28.41 -13.11 20.10
C ALA A 95 -29.21 -12.84 21.38
N LEU A 96 -30.32 -12.12 21.24
CA LEU A 96 -31.20 -11.72 22.33
C LEU A 96 -32.05 -12.89 22.80
N PRO A 97 -32.32 -13.03 24.07
CA PRO A 97 -33.20 -14.09 24.61
C PRO A 97 -34.68 -13.87 24.20
N LYS A 98 -35.45 -14.91 24.28
CA LYS A 98 -36.91 -14.85 24.02
C LYS A 98 -37.63 -14.06 25.10
N GLY A 99 -38.77 -13.46 24.76
CA GLY A 99 -39.69 -12.86 25.70
C GLY A 99 -39.28 -11.47 26.24
N LEU A 100 -38.38 -10.74 25.51
CA LEU A 100 -38.04 -9.36 25.83
C LEU A 100 -39.22 -8.41 25.58
N VAL A 101 -40.05 -8.74 24.60
CA VAL A 101 -41.30 -8.09 24.29
C VAL A 101 -42.32 -9.20 24.13
N THR A 102 -43.50 -9.08 24.78
CA THR A 102 -44.54 -10.09 24.67
C THR A 102 -45.61 -9.70 23.67
N ALA A 103 -46.48 -10.68 23.33
CA ALA A 103 -47.57 -10.45 22.38
C ALA A 103 -48.86 -9.96 23.07
N ALA A 104 -48.88 -9.75 24.37
CA ALA A 104 -50.08 -9.52 25.13
C ALA A 104 -50.80 -8.24 24.75
N ASP A 105 -50.02 -7.17 24.60
CA ASP A 105 -50.54 -5.83 24.22
C ASP A 105 -49.57 -5.26 23.15
N ASN A 106 -50.03 -4.52 22.20
CA ASN A 106 -49.15 -3.93 21.16
C ASN A 106 -48.16 -2.89 21.69
N ASP A 107 -47.97 -2.84 22.97
CA ASP A 107 -47.17 -1.87 23.69
C ASP A 107 -45.79 -2.46 24.03
N PHE A 108 -44.75 -1.72 23.66
CA PHE A 108 -43.36 -2.06 23.98
C PHE A 108 -42.46 -0.82 23.89
N THR A 109 -41.29 -0.87 24.52
CA THR A 109 -40.24 0.14 24.36
C THR A 109 -38.89 -0.52 24.29
N VAL A 110 -38.05 -0.10 23.32
CA VAL A 110 -36.65 -0.48 23.21
C VAL A 110 -35.81 0.79 23.16
N GLU A 111 -34.97 0.95 24.14
CA GLU A 111 -33.98 2.02 24.24
C GLU A 111 -32.60 1.50 23.88
N TYR A 112 -31.84 2.29 23.09
CA TYR A 112 -30.58 1.87 22.52
C TYR A 112 -29.63 3.05 22.38
N THR A 113 -28.55 3.07 23.15
CA THR A 113 -27.55 4.15 23.14
C THR A 113 -26.36 3.77 22.28
N VAL A 114 -26.15 4.50 21.17
CA VAL A 114 -25.26 4.12 20.09
C VAL A 114 -24.46 5.29 19.54
N SER A 115 -23.23 5.04 19.13
CA SER A 115 -22.42 5.92 18.28
C SER A 115 -22.07 5.18 16.99
N SER A 116 -22.45 5.72 15.82
CA SER A 116 -22.19 5.09 14.53
C SER A 116 -21.76 6.13 13.51
N GLN A 117 -20.65 5.87 12.82
CA GLN A 117 -20.11 6.72 11.76
C GLN A 117 -20.36 6.16 10.37
N THR A 118 -20.72 4.89 10.27
CA THR A 118 -20.88 4.18 9.00
C THR A 118 -22.34 4.10 8.60
N ALA A 119 -22.69 4.66 7.44
CA ALA A 119 -24.03 4.50 6.85
C ALA A 119 -24.05 3.18 6.07
N ALA A 120 -24.94 2.26 6.48
CA ALA A 120 -25.14 0.98 5.81
C ALA A 120 -26.52 0.39 6.17
N ASN A 121 -26.95 -0.67 5.49
CA ASN A 121 -28.13 -1.43 5.86
C ASN A 121 -27.81 -2.39 7.03
N GLN A 122 -27.37 -1.83 8.15
CA GLN A 122 -26.95 -2.54 9.34
C GLN A 122 -27.93 -2.27 10.48
N PHE A 123 -28.49 -3.32 11.06
CA PHE A 123 -29.45 -3.17 12.13
C PHE A 123 -28.74 -3.01 13.47
N GLY A 124 -29.11 -1.98 14.22
CA GLY A 124 -28.73 -1.82 15.62
C GLY A 124 -29.34 -2.95 16.44
N TRP A 125 -30.62 -3.12 16.29
CA TRP A 125 -31.34 -4.27 16.86
C TRP A 125 -32.55 -4.65 16.00
N VAL A 126 -32.96 -5.92 16.16
CA VAL A 126 -34.16 -6.46 15.53
C VAL A 126 -34.81 -7.48 16.45
N ILE A 127 -36.14 -7.50 16.46
CA ILE A 127 -36.95 -8.57 17.09
C ILE A 127 -37.95 -9.09 16.05
N GLY A 128 -38.10 -10.41 15.94
CA GLY A 128 -38.94 -11.04 14.97
C GLY A 128 -39.54 -12.38 15.39
N ASP A 129 -40.38 -12.96 14.51
CA ASP A 129 -41.12 -14.20 14.74
C ASP A 129 -40.26 -15.48 14.61
N GLY A 130 -39.00 -15.33 14.25
CA GLY A 130 -38.07 -16.44 14.04
C GLY A 130 -38.24 -17.21 12.73
N VAL A 131 -39.18 -16.84 11.90
CA VAL A 131 -39.39 -17.43 10.58
C VAL A 131 -38.46 -16.78 9.57
N GLY A 132 -37.72 -17.58 8.79
CA GLY A 132 -36.80 -17.12 7.78
C GLY A 132 -35.59 -16.32 8.32
N ALA A 133 -35.27 -16.53 9.60
CA ALA A 133 -34.11 -15.92 10.20
C ALA A 133 -32.84 -16.26 9.41
N TRP A 134 -32.06 -15.20 9.11
CA TRP A 134 -30.82 -15.36 8.33
C TRP A 134 -31.02 -16.07 7.00
N ASN A 135 -32.03 -15.66 6.27
CA ASN A 135 -32.39 -16.20 4.96
C ASN A 135 -32.37 -15.10 3.90
N THR A 136 -32.03 -15.45 2.67
CA THR A 136 -31.98 -14.53 1.52
C THR A 136 -33.36 -14.28 0.89
N THR A 137 -34.34 -15.15 1.13
CA THR A 137 -35.61 -15.14 0.38
C THR A 137 -36.86 -15.05 1.22
N ALA A 138 -36.81 -15.45 2.48
CA ALA A 138 -38.00 -15.55 3.37
C ALA A 138 -37.79 -14.78 4.67
N LEU A 139 -37.88 -13.44 4.60
CA LEU A 139 -37.85 -12.60 5.78
C LEU A 139 -39.11 -12.81 6.60
N GLY A 140 -38.96 -13.09 7.91
CA GLY A 140 -40.05 -13.17 8.89
C GLY A 140 -40.64 -11.80 9.24
N ASN A 141 -41.65 -11.80 10.09
CA ASN A 141 -42.22 -10.59 10.67
C ASN A 141 -41.22 -10.03 11.70
N HIS A 142 -41.03 -8.71 11.71
CA HIS A 142 -40.06 -8.10 12.64
C HIS A 142 -40.30 -6.60 12.84
N VAL A 143 -39.68 -6.09 13.90
CA VAL A 143 -39.51 -4.67 14.17
C VAL A 143 -38.01 -4.40 14.40
N PHE A 144 -37.53 -3.25 13.94
CA PHE A 144 -36.10 -2.97 13.91
C PHE A 144 -35.74 -1.49 14.02
N VAL A 145 -34.48 -1.24 14.36
CA VAL A 145 -33.81 0.07 14.24
C VAL A 145 -32.48 -0.11 13.55
N ASN A 146 -32.25 0.63 12.46
CA ASN A 146 -30.96 0.89 11.85
C ASN A 146 -30.53 2.30 12.28
N PRO A 147 -29.41 2.46 13.01
CA PRO A 147 -29.03 3.77 13.54
C PRO A 147 -28.56 4.74 12.46
N ARG A 148 -28.03 4.23 11.33
CA ARG A 148 -27.52 5.06 10.24
C ARG A 148 -27.61 4.33 8.91
N SER A 149 -28.67 4.60 8.19
CA SER A 149 -28.97 3.94 6.91
C SER A 149 -28.19 4.51 5.73
N SER A 150 -27.86 3.65 4.77
CA SER A 150 -27.36 4.03 3.43
C SER A 150 -28.46 4.15 2.37
N GLU A 151 -29.70 3.79 2.69
CA GLU A 151 -30.81 3.90 1.72
C GLU A 151 -31.05 5.36 1.32
N SER A 152 -31.33 5.61 0.05
CA SER A 152 -31.44 6.97 -0.50
C SER A 152 -32.45 7.87 0.22
N ALA A 153 -33.59 7.32 0.66
CA ALA A 153 -34.60 8.04 1.43
C ALA A 153 -34.18 8.36 2.88
N TYR A 154 -33.18 7.66 3.40
CA TYR A 154 -32.70 7.73 4.78
C TYR A 154 -31.18 7.94 4.84
N SER A 155 -30.58 8.47 3.79
CA SER A 155 -29.14 8.62 3.68
C SER A 155 -28.53 9.31 4.92
N ASN A 156 -27.65 8.60 5.62
CA ASN A 156 -27.07 9.01 6.91
C ASN A 156 -28.07 9.27 8.04
N ALA A 157 -29.31 8.87 7.90
CA ALA A 157 -30.35 9.04 8.91
C ALA A 157 -30.74 7.69 9.56
N MET A 158 -31.47 7.80 10.66
CA MET A 158 -32.08 6.66 11.35
C MET A 158 -33.19 6.06 10.49
N LEU A 159 -33.21 4.74 10.38
CA LEU A 159 -34.29 3.99 9.73
C LEU A 159 -34.87 3.01 10.73
N SER A 160 -36.18 3.07 10.95
CA SER A 160 -36.91 2.13 11.80
C SER A 160 -38.22 1.76 11.14
N GLY A 161 -38.71 0.57 11.45
CA GLY A 161 -39.95 0.09 10.87
C GLY A 161 -40.45 -1.19 11.50
N ILE A 162 -41.67 -1.52 11.13
CA ILE A 162 -42.35 -2.75 11.48
C ILE A 162 -42.78 -3.48 10.22
N ARG A 163 -42.56 -4.78 10.16
CA ARG A 163 -42.93 -5.62 9.04
C ARG A 163 -43.77 -6.77 9.47
N VAL A 164 -44.92 -6.94 8.83
CA VAL A 164 -45.73 -8.16 8.92
C VAL A 164 -46.05 -8.62 7.51
N LYS A 165 -45.61 -9.80 7.15
CA LYS A 165 -45.88 -10.42 5.85
C LYS A 165 -47.32 -10.92 5.81
N THR A 166 -48.15 -10.28 5.01
CA THR A 166 -49.53 -10.69 4.74
C THR A 166 -49.66 -11.16 3.30
N GLY A 167 -49.74 -12.46 3.09
CA GLY A 167 -49.88 -13.05 1.74
C GLY A 167 -48.63 -12.75 0.90
N THR A 168 -48.83 -12.06 -0.22
CA THR A 168 -47.78 -11.67 -1.16
C THR A 168 -47.23 -10.25 -0.90
N SER A 169 -47.78 -9.49 0.02
CA SER A 169 -47.35 -8.13 0.36
C SER A 169 -46.12 -8.16 1.28
N ASN A 170 -45.16 -7.30 0.99
CA ASN A 170 -43.95 -7.12 1.81
C ASN A 170 -44.28 -6.55 3.20
N GLY A 171 -45.38 -5.84 3.35
CA GLY A 171 -45.96 -5.40 4.61
C GLY A 171 -45.07 -4.53 5.50
N GLU A 172 -43.99 -3.97 5.01
CA GLU A 172 -43.13 -3.10 5.81
C GLU A 172 -43.67 -1.68 5.88
N VAL A 173 -43.87 -1.19 7.10
CA VAL A 173 -44.24 0.18 7.42
C VAL A 173 -43.06 0.85 8.10
N ARG A 174 -42.53 1.87 7.46
CA ARG A 174 -41.34 2.60 7.92
C ARG A 174 -41.76 3.94 8.52
N LEU A 175 -41.04 4.34 9.56
CA LEU A 175 -41.17 5.69 10.10
C LEU A 175 -40.63 6.70 9.08
N PRO A 176 -41.21 7.91 8.96
CA PRO A 176 -40.63 8.99 8.19
C PRO A 176 -39.20 9.29 8.64
N ASN A 177 -38.36 9.83 7.76
CA ASN A 177 -36.98 10.19 8.07
C ASN A 177 -36.91 11.18 9.26
N GLY A 178 -36.39 10.72 10.38
CA GLY A 178 -36.24 11.47 11.62
C GLY A 178 -34.90 12.20 11.78
N GLY A 179 -34.07 12.20 10.74
CA GLY A 179 -32.73 12.79 10.77
C GLY A 179 -31.63 11.82 11.24
N GLY A 180 -30.38 12.32 11.29
CA GLY A 180 -29.22 11.54 11.69
C GLY A 180 -28.98 11.49 13.20
N LEU A 181 -27.99 10.70 13.61
CA LEU A 181 -27.47 10.69 14.98
C LEU A 181 -26.77 12.03 15.29
N ASN A 182 -26.77 12.39 16.57
CA ASN A 182 -25.93 13.45 17.09
C ASN A 182 -24.44 13.01 17.11
N PRO A 183 -23.46 13.93 17.13
CA PRO A 183 -22.06 13.56 17.38
C PRO A 183 -21.91 12.85 18.75
N GLY A 184 -21.04 11.85 18.81
CA GLY A 184 -20.88 11.01 20.00
C GLY A 184 -22.01 9.98 20.17
N PHE A 185 -22.34 9.63 21.41
CA PHE A 185 -23.44 8.72 21.72
C PHE A 185 -24.79 9.41 21.63
N THR A 186 -25.71 8.77 20.91
CA THR A 186 -27.11 9.15 20.77
C THR A 186 -27.99 8.03 21.33
N THR A 187 -28.98 8.37 22.11
CA THR A 187 -30.00 7.41 22.59
C THR A 187 -31.19 7.42 21.63
N LEU A 188 -31.47 6.25 21.07
CA LEU A 188 -32.64 5.98 20.25
C LEU A 188 -33.65 5.14 21.04
N THR A 189 -34.88 5.63 21.18
CA THR A 189 -35.94 4.90 21.85
C THR A 189 -37.09 4.70 20.88
N LEU A 190 -37.38 3.43 20.54
CA LEU A 190 -38.54 3.09 19.75
C LEU A 190 -39.66 2.63 20.69
N VAL A 191 -40.77 3.35 20.64
CA VAL A 191 -41.98 3.05 21.42
C VAL A 191 -43.07 2.55 20.49
N GLY A 192 -43.56 1.35 20.72
CA GLY A 192 -44.80 0.85 20.16
C GLY A 192 -45.94 1.12 21.17
N SER A 193 -47.01 1.74 20.72
CA SER A 193 -48.24 1.95 21.52
C SER A 193 -49.44 1.69 20.66
N GLY A 194 -50.11 0.56 20.90
CA GLY A 194 -51.25 0.09 20.09
C GLY A 194 -50.83 0.00 18.62
N ASN A 195 -51.38 0.86 17.77
CA ASN A 195 -51.12 0.89 16.34
C ASN A 195 -50.11 2.00 15.91
N THR A 196 -49.34 2.51 16.83
CA THR A 196 -48.41 3.60 16.58
C THR A 196 -46.98 3.23 16.94
N LEU A 197 -46.02 3.45 16.05
CA LEU A 197 -44.59 3.45 16.35
C LEU A 197 -44.09 4.88 16.42
N THR A 198 -43.37 5.21 17.50
CA THR A 198 -42.71 6.50 17.67
C THR A 198 -41.24 6.29 17.99
N LEU A 199 -40.38 6.92 17.19
CA LEU A 199 -38.93 6.96 17.42
C LEU A 199 -38.57 8.26 18.10
N TYR A 200 -37.88 8.16 19.20
CA TYR A 200 -37.28 9.29 19.93
C TYR A 200 -35.78 9.29 19.74
N ARG A 201 -35.20 10.47 19.61
CA ARG A 201 -33.76 10.72 19.60
C ARG A 201 -33.42 11.63 20.77
N ASP A 202 -32.62 11.14 21.69
CA ASP A 202 -32.25 11.84 22.93
C ASP A 202 -33.46 12.42 23.67
N GLY A 203 -34.53 11.62 23.82
CA GLY A 203 -35.77 11.98 24.51
C GLY A 203 -36.74 12.84 23.67
N ALA A 204 -36.30 13.41 22.57
CA ALA A 204 -37.17 14.19 21.69
C ALA A 204 -37.79 13.31 20.58
N GLN A 205 -39.09 13.45 20.33
CA GLN A 205 -39.75 12.73 19.24
C GLN A 205 -39.13 13.12 17.89
N ALA A 206 -38.53 12.14 17.20
CA ALA A 206 -37.92 12.30 15.92
C ALA A 206 -38.89 11.97 14.76
N SER A 207 -39.70 10.90 14.94
CA SER A 207 -40.60 10.42 13.91
C SER A 207 -41.69 9.54 14.48
N THR A 208 -42.84 9.47 13.80
CA THR A 208 -43.95 8.59 14.20
C THR A 208 -44.69 8.08 12.97
N VAL A 209 -45.25 6.85 13.07
CA VAL A 209 -46.06 6.25 12.03
C VAL A 209 -47.17 5.39 12.63
N THR A 210 -48.32 5.31 11.97
CA THR A 210 -49.40 4.36 12.32
C THR A 210 -49.30 3.11 11.45
N HIS A 211 -49.66 1.96 12.01
CA HIS A 211 -49.70 0.68 11.33
C HIS A 211 -50.93 -0.14 11.78
N SER A 212 -51.23 -1.24 11.11
CA SER A 212 -52.36 -2.11 11.40
C SER A 212 -51.92 -3.51 11.93
N TYR A 213 -50.67 -3.65 12.35
CA TYR A 213 -50.12 -4.93 12.71
C TYR A 213 -50.21 -5.18 14.21
N ALA A 214 -50.52 -6.45 14.58
CA ALA A 214 -50.48 -6.90 15.96
C ALA A 214 -49.13 -7.45 16.33
N MET A 215 -48.60 -7.14 17.52
CA MET A 215 -47.34 -7.67 18.01
C MET A 215 -47.33 -9.20 18.10
N SER A 216 -48.49 -9.85 18.27
CA SER A 216 -48.62 -11.31 18.20
C SER A 216 -48.23 -11.91 16.85
N SER A 217 -48.19 -11.12 15.80
CA SER A 217 -47.67 -11.54 14.49
C SER A 217 -46.14 -11.48 14.38
N ILE A 218 -45.50 -10.69 15.25
CA ILE A 218 -44.07 -10.49 15.28
C ILE A 218 -43.40 -11.34 16.36
N VAL A 219 -44.03 -11.46 17.51
CA VAL A 219 -43.53 -12.22 18.64
C VAL A 219 -44.55 -13.27 19.08
N PRO A 220 -44.87 -14.28 18.26
CA PRO A 220 -45.75 -15.36 18.66
C PRO A 220 -45.14 -16.13 19.83
N ALA A 221 -45.98 -16.62 20.75
CA ALA A 221 -45.50 -17.29 21.93
C ALA A 221 -44.54 -18.45 21.62
N GLY A 222 -43.34 -18.36 22.15
CA GLY A 222 -42.29 -19.38 22.03
C GLY A 222 -41.40 -19.34 20.79
N THR A 223 -41.63 -18.46 19.83
CA THR A 223 -40.85 -18.39 18.56
C THR A 223 -40.10 -17.10 18.32
N THR A 224 -40.04 -16.19 19.28
CA THR A 224 -39.35 -14.87 19.14
C THR A 224 -37.88 -15.04 18.96
N LEU A 225 -37.34 -14.32 17.96
CA LEU A 225 -35.94 -14.22 17.66
C LEU A 225 -35.53 -12.74 17.72
N GLY A 226 -34.39 -12.45 18.31
CA GLY A 226 -33.85 -11.08 18.34
C GLY A 226 -32.35 -11.04 18.23
N TYR A 227 -31.83 -9.94 17.68
CA TYR A 227 -30.40 -9.69 17.57
C TYR A 227 -30.08 -8.24 17.91
N LEU A 228 -28.94 -8.05 18.51
CA LEU A 228 -28.23 -6.76 18.60
C LEU A 228 -27.03 -6.83 17.64
N GLY A 229 -26.94 -5.90 16.71
CA GLY A 229 -25.84 -5.83 15.74
C GLY A 229 -25.99 -6.68 14.47
N ARG A 230 -27.16 -7.27 14.22
CA ARG A 230 -27.43 -8.13 13.07
C ARG A 230 -28.88 -7.97 12.61
N SER A 231 -29.11 -8.00 11.29
CA SER A 231 -30.45 -8.10 10.70
C SER A 231 -30.95 -9.55 10.62
N LEU A 232 -32.16 -9.75 10.16
CA LEU A 232 -32.71 -11.07 9.79
C LEU A 232 -32.40 -11.47 8.33
N TYR A 233 -31.80 -10.58 7.55
CA TYR A 233 -31.45 -10.78 6.14
C TYR A 233 -29.96 -11.05 6.03
N ALA A 234 -29.58 -12.17 5.42
CA ALA A 234 -28.19 -12.62 5.38
C ALA A 234 -27.24 -11.65 4.62
N PRO A 235 -27.65 -11.02 3.51
CA PRO A 235 -26.78 -10.06 2.81
C PRO A 235 -26.54 -8.74 3.54
N ASP A 236 -27.35 -8.39 4.55
CA ASP A 236 -27.11 -7.17 5.31
C ASP A 236 -25.83 -7.28 6.14
N PRO A 237 -24.96 -6.26 6.10
CA PRO A 237 -23.73 -6.31 6.87
C PRO A 237 -24.00 -6.29 8.38
N LEU A 238 -23.12 -6.91 9.16
CA LEU A 238 -23.10 -6.77 10.60
C LEU A 238 -22.85 -5.33 11.01
N LEU A 239 -23.32 -4.94 12.19
CA LEU A 239 -23.22 -3.57 12.71
C LEU A 239 -21.75 -3.10 12.83
N GLN A 240 -21.52 -1.86 12.47
CA GLN A 240 -20.30 -1.11 12.77
C GLN A 240 -20.67 0.13 13.60
N ALA A 241 -20.63 -0.01 14.91
CA ALA A 241 -20.99 1.04 15.87
C ALA A 241 -20.48 0.69 17.26
N ASP A 242 -20.43 1.69 18.14
CA ASP A 242 -20.17 1.54 19.56
C ASP A 242 -21.50 1.66 20.33
N VAL A 243 -21.76 0.75 21.29
CA VAL A 243 -23.01 0.66 22.05
C VAL A 243 -22.70 0.62 23.54
N THR A 244 -23.40 1.42 24.33
CA THR A 244 -23.20 1.49 25.81
C THR A 244 -24.36 0.97 26.61
N ASP A 245 -25.60 1.08 26.12
CA ASP A 245 -26.80 0.81 26.89
C ASP A 245 -27.92 0.32 25.98
N VAL A 246 -28.62 -0.76 26.40
CA VAL A 246 -29.81 -1.28 25.72
C VAL A 246 -30.82 -1.73 26.76
N LYS A 247 -32.05 -1.20 26.68
CA LYS A 247 -33.13 -1.55 27.63
C LYS A 247 -34.38 -1.94 26.87
N PHE A 248 -35.10 -2.86 27.46
CA PHE A 248 -36.39 -3.38 26.96
C PHE A 248 -37.47 -3.22 28.02
N TRP A 249 -38.63 -2.74 27.61
CA TRP A 249 -39.85 -2.72 28.42
C TRP A 249 -40.96 -3.37 27.60
N ASP A 250 -41.81 -4.10 28.29
CA ASP A 250 -43.04 -4.74 27.77
C ASP A 250 -44.26 -3.81 27.94
N VAL A 251 -44.03 -2.53 27.90
CA VAL A 251 -45.00 -1.43 27.94
C VAL A 251 -44.53 -0.25 27.09
N ALA A 252 -45.46 0.59 26.67
CA ALA A 252 -45.20 1.85 26.00
C ALA A 252 -44.85 2.93 27.03
N LEU A 253 -43.63 3.42 26.99
CA LEU A 253 -43.20 4.56 27.78
C LEU A 253 -43.77 5.87 27.23
N SER A 254 -44.23 6.75 28.11
CA SER A 254 -44.55 8.12 27.78
C SER A 254 -43.26 8.91 27.41
N GLN A 255 -43.39 10.03 26.69
CA GLN A 255 -42.24 10.86 26.34
C GLN A 255 -41.45 11.34 27.60
N THR A 256 -42.12 11.61 28.70
CA THR A 256 -41.46 11.98 29.95
C THR A 256 -40.61 10.81 30.48
N GLN A 257 -41.18 9.61 30.52
CA GLN A 257 -40.47 8.41 30.94
C GLN A 257 -39.31 8.05 29.97
N VAL A 258 -39.45 8.25 28.67
CA VAL A 258 -38.36 8.10 27.70
C VAL A 258 -37.23 9.08 28.02
N SER A 259 -37.53 10.32 28.39
CA SER A 259 -36.51 11.31 28.75
C SER A 259 -35.83 10.98 30.11
N GLU A 260 -36.54 10.33 31.03
CA GLU A 260 -36.03 9.92 32.35
C GLU A 260 -35.24 8.60 32.31
N SER A 261 -35.52 7.70 31.34
CA SER A 261 -34.86 6.38 31.24
C SER A 261 -33.47 6.44 30.63
N MET A 262 -33.21 7.40 29.75
CA MET A 262 -31.97 7.48 28.99
C MET A 262 -30.78 7.98 29.81
N PRO A 263 -29.54 7.61 29.43
CA PRO A 263 -28.33 8.21 29.99
C PRO A 263 -28.32 9.72 29.82
N THR A 264 -27.84 10.45 30.84
CA THR A 264 -27.76 11.92 30.81
C THR A 264 -26.81 12.38 29.71
N ALA A 265 -26.98 13.59 29.20
CA ALA A 265 -26.06 14.16 28.22
C ALA A 265 -24.61 14.21 28.76
N ALA A 266 -24.41 14.45 30.04
CA ALA A 266 -23.10 14.44 30.66
C ALA A 266 -22.47 13.04 30.67
N ALA A 267 -23.24 11.98 30.97
CA ALA A 267 -22.77 10.59 30.93
C ALA A 267 -22.37 10.19 29.51
N LYS A 268 -23.21 10.46 28.50
CA LYS A 268 -22.91 10.19 27.07
C LYS A 268 -21.65 10.93 26.59
N SER A 269 -21.47 12.18 27.03
CA SER A 269 -20.27 12.95 26.71
C SER A 269 -19.02 12.34 27.36
N ALA A 270 -19.11 11.96 28.65
CA ALA A 270 -18.01 11.32 29.36
C ALA A 270 -17.58 10.00 28.71
N SER A 271 -18.54 9.14 28.34
CA SER A 271 -18.25 7.89 27.63
C SER A 271 -17.65 8.16 26.23
N THR A 272 -18.13 9.19 25.51
CA THR A 272 -17.54 9.62 24.22
C THR A 272 -16.08 10.06 24.41
N ASP A 273 -15.81 10.91 25.40
CA ASP A 273 -14.47 11.45 25.65
C ASP A 273 -13.48 10.36 26.08
N ALA A 274 -13.92 9.39 26.90
CA ALA A 274 -13.08 8.28 27.31
C ALA A 274 -12.71 7.37 26.12
N LEU A 275 -13.67 7.06 25.24
CA LEU A 275 -13.37 6.32 24.00
C LEU A 275 -12.45 7.10 23.05
N LEU A 276 -12.72 8.41 22.88
CA LEU A 276 -11.88 9.26 22.04
C LEU A 276 -10.45 9.32 22.58
N ARG A 277 -10.26 9.40 23.89
CA ARG A 277 -8.93 9.34 24.51
C ARG A 277 -8.20 8.04 24.13
N THR A 278 -8.87 6.91 24.26
CA THR A 278 -8.30 5.60 23.93
C THR A 278 -7.99 5.48 22.44
N ASP A 279 -8.88 5.94 21.57
CA ASP A 279 -8.71 5.86 20.12
C ASP A 279 -7.69 6.88 19.58
N LEU A 280 -7.58 8.04 20.21
CA LEU A 280 -6.68 9.11 19.79
C LEU A 280 -5.23 8.89 20.22
N LEU A 281 -4.99 8.32 21.40
CA LEU A 281 -3.63 8.23 21.93
C LEU A 281 -2.63 7.57 20.97
N PRO A 282 -2.93 6.42 20.35
CA PRO A 282 -2.02 5.82 19.35
C PRO A 282 -1.78 6.73 18.14
N THR A 283 -2.82 7.45 17.70
CA THR A 283 -2.73 8.39 16.58
C THR A 283 -1.89 9.61 16.98
N VAL A 284 -2.12 10.17 18.17
CA VAL A 284 -1.38 11.33 18.70
C VAL A 284 0.10 11.00 18.85
N LEU A 285 0.42 9.82 19.34
CA LEU A 285 1.80 9.39 19.54
C LEU A 285 2.55 9.18 18.21
N ALA A 286 1.84 8.88 17.13
CA ALA A 286 2.44 8.61 15.82
C ALA A 286 3.56 7.54 15.91
N ALA A 287 4.81 7.92 15.61
CA ALA A 287 5.97 7.05 15.73
C ALA A 287 6.61 6.99 17.13
N ASN A 288 6.06 7.73 18.11
CA ASN A 288 6.60 7.69 19.47
C ASN A 288 6.18 6.41 20.19
N PRO A 289 7.07 5.77 20.97
CA PRO A 289 6.78 4.47 21.60
C PRO A 289 5.75 4.56 22.72
N SER A 290 5.67 5.69 23.45
CA SER A 290 4.72 5.92 24.56
C SER A 290 4.54 7.41 24.85
N ALA A 291 3.57 7.73 25.68
CA ALA A 291 3.35 9.11 26.19
C ALA A 291 4.51 9.61 27.05
N ASP A 292 5.20 8.72 27.76
CA ASP A 292 6.34 9.05 28.62
C ASP A 292 7.68 9.14 27.84
N ALA A 293 7.65 8.89 26.53
CA ALA A 293 8.85 8.84 25.69
C ALA A 293 8.63 9.49 24.33
N VAL A 294 8.29 10.79 24.33
CA VAL A 294 8.08 11.59 23.12
C VAL A 294 9.40 12.15 22.62
N SER A 295 9.75 11.77 21.40
CA SER A 295 10.99 12.22 20.75
C SER A 295 10.78 12.67 19.30
N GLN A 296 9.61 12.38 18.72
CA GLN A 296 9.25 12.72 17.35
C GLN A 296 7.95 13.52 17.31
N ASN A 297 7.66 14.14 16.17
CA ASN A 297 6.45 14.92 15.99
C ASN A 297 5.20 14.08 16.27
N LEU A 298 4.21 14.74 16.88
CA LEU A 298 2.89 14.16 17.12
C LEU A 298 2.00 14.31 15.88
N SER A 299 1.02 13.45 15.76
CA SER A 299 -0.06 13.58 14.78
C SER A 299 -1.33 14.06 15.46
N LEU A 300 -1.74 15.29 15.23
CA LEU A 300 -2.90 15.93 15.86
C LEU A 300 -4.05 16.07 14.85
N PRO A 301 -4.97 15.08 14.75
CA PRO A 301 -6.04 15.09 13.77
C PRO A 301 -7.08 16.17 14.04
N ALA A 302 -7.63 16.80 12.99
CA ALA A 302 -8.67 17.81 13.10
C ALA A 302 -10.05 17.23 13.46
N SER A 303 -10.26 15.92 13.30
CA SER A 303 -11.50 15.24 13.66
C SER A 303 -11.28 13.73 13.85
N VAL A 304 -12.12 13.11 14.66
CA VAL A 304 -12.18 11.67 14.86
C VAL A 304 -13.63 11.24 15.12
N ASN A 305 -14.09 10.16 14.52
CA ASN A 305 -15.46 9.62 14.70
C ASN A 305 -16.56 10.68 14.60
N GLY A 306 -16.42 11.67 13.67
CA GLY A 306 -17.40 12.74 13.46
C GLY A 306 -17.36 13.86 14.50
N VAL A 307 -16.47 13.79 15.48
CA VAL A 307 -16.22 14.85 16.46
C VAL A 307 -15.06 15.71 15.98
N THR A 308 -15.27 17.00 15.80
CA THR A 308 -14.20 17.96 15.44
C THR A 308 -13.35 18.26 16.66
N LEU A 309 -12.03 18.39 16.44
CA LEU A 309 -11.03 18.62 17.47
C LEU A 309 -10.25 19.89 17.17
N SER A 310 -9.96 20.66 18.23
CA SER A 310 -8.96 21.73 18.19
C SER A 310 -7.93 21.49 19.30
N TRP A 311 -6.66 21.76 19.00
CA TRP A 311 -5.55 21.37 19.86
C TRP A 311 -4.85 22.56 20.50
N ALA A 312 -4.44 22.38 21.74
CA ALA A 312 -3.62 23.33 22.48
C ALA A 312 -2.56 22.59 23.30
N SER A 313 -1.34 23.12 23.29
CA SER A 313 -0.24 22.63 24.12
C SER A 313 -0.02 23.53 25.32
N SER A 314 0.31 22.96 26.47
CA SER A 314 0.69 23.69 27.66
C SER A 314 2.04 24.43 27.50
N GLU A 315 2.91 23.90 26.63
CA GLU A 315 4.24 24.42 26.35
C GLU A 315 4.52 24.42 24.82
N THR A 316 4.05 25.48 24.15
CA THR A 316 4.15 25.59 22.68
C THR A 316 5.57 25.73 22.15
N SER A 317 6.54 26.05 23.00
CA SER A 317 7.96 26.03 22.68
C SER A 317 8.57 24.63 22.64
N VAL A 318 7.90 23.66 23.28
CA VAL A 318 8.33 22.25 23.35
C VAL A 318 7.50 21.38 22.41
N ILE A 319 6.17 21.51 22.45
CA ILE A 319 5.25 20.89 21.49
C ILE A 319 4.33 22.00 20.96
N SER A 320 4.37 22.26 19.66
CA SER A 320 3.46 23.24 19.06
C SER A 320 2.01 22.76 19.04
N ASN A 321 1.04 23.66 18.86
CA ASN A 321 -0.38 23.31 18.69
C ASN A 321 -0.68 22.47 17.43
N THR A 322 0.32 22.30 16.55
CA THR A 322 0.24 21.45 15.36
C THR A 322 0.99 20.12 15.53
N GLY A 323 1.54 19.87 16.73
CA GLY A 323 2.22 18.61 17.05
C GLY A 323 3.71 18.58 16.75
N VAL A 324 4.32 19.69 16.30
CA VAL A 324 5.77 19.74 16.07
C VAL A 324 6.48 19.74 17.42
N VAL A 325 7.38 18.79 17.62
CA VAL A 325 8.17 18.60 18.85
C VAL A 325 9.54 19.24 18.69
N SER A 326 9.87 20.15 19.60
CA SER A 326 11.20 20.78 19.67
C SER A 326 12.15 19.94 20.52
N ARG A 327 13.26 19.53 19.92
CA ARG A 327 14.32 18.73 20.59
C ARG A 327 15.40 19.56 21.27
N THR A 328 15.07 20.79 21.67
CA THR A 328 16.03 21.69 22.36
C THR A 328 15.99 21.58 23.88
N VAL A 329 15.15 20.73 24.44
CA VAL A 329 15.05 20.52 25.88
C VAL A 329 16.26 19.78 26.42
N THR A 330 16.81 20.23 27.54
CA THR A 330 18.00 19.67 28.20
C THR A 330 17.65 18.68 29.34
N THR A 331 16.37 18.59 29.69
CA THR A 331 15.84 17.63 30.67
C THR A 331 14.50 17.12 30.15
N ASP A 332 14.11 15.93 30.54
CA ASP A 332 12.80 15.38 30.23
C ASP A 332 11.72 16.37 30.69
N THR A 333 10.89 16.81 29.75
CA THR A 333 9.96 17.93 29.98
C THR A 333 8.52 17.43 29.81
N PRO A 334 7.72 17.51 30.88
CA PRO A 334 6.31 17.17 30.80
C PRO A 334 5.54 18.28 30.05
N VAL A 335 4.69 17.86 29.14
CA VAL A 335 3.82 18.74 28.32
C VAL A 335 2.45 18.11 28.23
N THR A 336 1.40 18.89 28.54
CA THR A 336 0.03 18.46 28.34
C THR A 336 -0.49 18.99 27.00
N VAL A 337 -0.87 18.10 26.09
CA VAL A 337 -1.54 18.46 24.84
C VAL A 337 -3.03 18.18 24.98
N THR A 338 -3.85 19.20 24.80
CA THR A 338 -5.29 19.14 25.04
C THR A 338 -6.08 19.25 23.74
N ALA A 339 -6.94 18.28 23.47
CA ALA A 339 -7.97 18.35 22.45
C ALA A 339 -9.26 18.94 23.02
N THR A 340 -9.80 19.98 22.43
CA THR A 340 -11.16 20.49 22.71
C THR A 340 -12.09 19.93 21.64
N THR A 341 -13.13 19.22 22.08
CA THR A 341 -14.09 18.56 21.19
C THR A 341 -15.22 19.52 20.80
N SER A 342 -15.85 19.25 19.66
CA SER A 342 -17.10 19.97 19.25
C SER A 342 -18.29 19.70 20.19
N LEU A 343 -18.14 18.78 21.14
CA LEU A 343 -19.14 18.52 22.20
C LEU A 343 -18.95 19.47 23.42
N GLY A 344 -17.90 20.31 23.41
CA GLY A 344 -17.61 21.26 24.47
C GLY A 344 -16.79 20.70 25.64
N THR A 345 -16.22 19.51 25.46
CA THR A 345 -15.35 18.83 26.44
C THR A 345 -13.89 18.89 26.03
N THR A 346 -12.99 18.57 26.98
CA THR A 346 -11.54 18.56 26.74
C THR A 346 -10.93 17.21 27.10
N ILE A 347 -10.03 16.73 26.24
CA ILE A 347 -9.26 15.49 26.44
C ILE A 347 -7.79 15.87 26.54
N ALA A 348 -7.19 15.70 27.70
CA ALA A 348 -5.79 15.99 27.94
C ALA A 348 -4.92 14.75 27.77
N PHE A 349 -3.79 14.90 27.12
CA PHE A 349 -2.73 13.91 26.95
C PHE A 349 -1.50 14.46 27.67
N ASP A 350 -1.14 13.82 28.78
CA ASP A 350 0.08 14.15 29.50
C ASP A 350 1.23 13.38 28.85
N LEU A 351 2.19 14.12 28.32
CA LEU A 351 3.30 13.62 27.54
C LEU A 351 4.61 14.04 28.18
N THR A 352 5.65 13.23 28.05
CA THR A 352 7.00 13.61 28.45
C THR A 352 7.89 13.68 27.22
N VAL A 353 8.33 14.88 26.86
CA VAL A 353 9.33 15.07 25.79
C VAL A 353 10.69 14.77 26.38
N LEU A 354 11.36 13.75 25.82
CA LEU A 354 12.68 13.34 26.27
C LEU A 354 13.72 14.42 26.00
N ALA A 355 14.62 14.62 26.90
CA ALA A 355 15.80 15.45 26.70
C ALA A 355 16.60 14.98 25.49
N ALA A 356 17.10 15.91 24.72
CA ALA A 356 18.04 15.60 23.67
C ALA A 356 19.33 15.02 24.27
N SER A 357 19.68 13.79 23.90
CA SER A 357 20.86 13.09 24.40
C SER A 357 21.73 12.65 23.23
N ALA A 358 22.99 13.02 23.28
CA ALA A 358 24.00 12.53 22.35
C ALA A 358 24.20 10.99 22.46
N SER A 359 23.85 10.39 23.59
CA SER A 359 23.93 8.92 23.77
C SER A 359 22.96 8.17 22.85
N ALA A 360 21.73 8.66 22.67
CA ALA A 360 20.76 8.01 21.80
C ALA A 360 21.23 8.01 20.33
N ASP A 361 21.92 9.05 19.89
CA ASP A 361 22.50 9.10 18.56
C ASP A 361 23.63 8.07 18.40
N LEU A 362 24.49 7.90 19.41
CA LEU A 362 25.55 6.88 19.37
C LEU A 362 25.00 5.45 19.47
N GLU A 363 23.94 5.25 20.26
CA GLU A 363 23.29 3.94 20.37
C GLU A 363 22.67 3.49 19.05
N ALA A 364 22.17 4.44 18.26
CA ALA A 364 21.61 4.17 16.94
C ALA A 364 22.66 3.78 15.87
N ILE A 365 23.95 4.07 16.13
CA ILE A 365 25.03 3.67 15.23
C ILE A 365 25.34 2.18 15.41
N SER A 366 25.27 1.44 14.30
CA SER A 366 25.69 0.05 14.20
C SER A 366 26.74 -0.08 13.11
N LEU A 367 27.89 -0.65 13.45
CA LEU A 367 28.92 -1.02 12.49
C LEU A 367 29.08 -2.55 12.50
N ALA A 368 29.37 -3.12 11.35
CA ALA A 368 29.63 -4.55 11.23
C ALA A 368 30.91 -4.92 12.03
N ALA A 369 30.86 -6.02 12.79
CA ALA A 369 32.01 -6.49 13.54
C ALA A 369 33.18 -6.98 12.64
N ARG A 370 32.88 -7.30 11.39
CA ARG A 370 33.83 -7.65 10.34
C ARG A 370 33.33 -7.02 9.03
N THR A 371 34.23 -6.39 8.29
CA THR A 371 33.88 -5.74 7.03
C THR A 371 34.82 -6.11 5.89
N THR A 372 34.26 -6.12 4.68
CA THR A 372 34.94 -6.12 3.38
C THR A 372 34.64 -4.85 2.60
N GLU A 373 33.89 -3.91 3.21
CA GLU A 373 33.35 -2.72 2.55
C GLU A 373 33.72 -1.47 3.34
N ASN A 374 33.58 -0.32 2.69
CA ASN A 374 33.67 0.98 3.37
C ASN A 374 32.60 1.07 4.46
N LEU A 375 32.92 1.75 5.54
CA LEU A 375 32.07 1.92 6.71
C LEU A 375 31.38 3.29 6.69
N PRO A 376 30.04 3.36 6.88
CA PRO A 376 29.33 4.64 6.90
C PRO A 376 29.57 5.36 8.24
N LEU A 377 30.60 6.22 8.31
CA LEU A 377 30.90 7.06 9.47
C LEU A 377 30.18 8.41 9.37
N ILE A 378 28.96 8.46 9.87
CA ILE A 378 28.12 9.68 9.82
C ILE A 378 28.65 10.77 10.77
N THR A 379 28.47 12.05 10.43
CA THR A 379 28.82 13.20 11.28
C THR A 379 27.63 13.81 12.01
N THR A 380 26.40 13.40 11.66
CA THR A 380 25.18 13.88 12.30
C THR A 380 24.35 12.68 12.78
N GLY A 381 24.01 12.70 14.06
CA GLY A 381 23.19 11.67 14.68
C GLY A 381 21.76 11.63 14.14
N SER A 382 21.23 10.45 13.95
CA SER A 382 19.89 10.25 13.33
C SER A 382 18.71 10.47 14.28
N VAL A 383 18.94 10.46 15.61
CA VAL A 383 17.88 10.53 16.64
C VAL A 383 17.67 11.96 17.11
N ASN A 384 18.75 12.62 17.54
CA ASN A 384 18.71 13.95 18.13
C ASN A 384 19.54 14.99 17.37
N GLY A 385 20.25 14.57 16.32
CA GLY A 385 21.08 15.45 15.53
C GLY A 385 22.40 15.86 16.23
N ALA A 386 22.95 15.00 17.09
CA ALA A 386 24.25 15.24 17.70
C ALA A 386 25.33 15.37 16.62
N THR A 387 26.26 16.30 16.79
CA THR A 387 27.46 16.36 15.96
C THR A 387 28.39 15.21 16.37
N ILE A 388 28.79 14.38 15.41
CA ILE A 388 29.62 13.21 15.63
C ILE A 388 30.95 13.41 14.90
N THR A 389 32.05 13.15 15.60
CA THR A 389 33.39 13.10 15.02
C THR A 389 34.01 11.74 15.31
N TRP A 390 34.91 11.29 14.45
CA TRP A 390 35.49 9.96 14.54
C TRP A 390 36.99 10.00 14.75
N THR A 391 37.49 9.01 15.46
CA THR A 391 38.93 8.67 15.49
C THR A 391 39.14 7.20 15.19
N SER A 392 40.23 6.89 14.52
CA SER A 392 40.60 5.53 14.16
C SER A 392 41.94 5.17 14.83
N SER A 393 42.08 3.95 15.37
CA SER A 393 43.34 3.46 15.89
C SER A 393 44.37 3.15 14.79
N ASP A 394 43.89 2.98 13.55
CA ASP A 394 44.70 2.84 12.34
C ASP A 394 44.08 3.60 11.18
N PRO A 395 44.37 4.92 11.03
CA PRO A 395 43.81 5.74 9.96
C PRO A 395 44.19 5.31 8.54
N ALA A 396 45.23 4.49 8.39
CA ALA A 396 45.56 3.94 7.08
C ALA A 396 44.67 2.75 6.72
N LEU A 397 44.20 2.02 7.74
CA LEU A 397 43.30 0.89 7.54
C LEU A 397 41.83 1.33 7.38
N VAL A 398 41.39 2.31 8.22
CA VAL A 398 40.07 2.91 8.13
C VAL A 398 40.19 4.43 8.37
N THR A 399 39.85 5.23 7.39
CA THR A 399 39.96 6.69 7.49
C THR A 399 38.92 7.26 8.47
N PRO A 400 39.32 8.21 9.36
CA PRO A 400 38.36 8.85 10.27
C PRO A 400 37.77 10.17 9.73
N THR A 401 38.07 10.55 8.47
CA THR A 401 37.63 11.79 7.84
C THR A 401 37.32 11.56 6.36
N ASP A 402 36.33 12.25 5.86
CA ASP A 402 35.96 12.17 4.44
C ASP A 402 36.97 12.88 3.51
N THR A 403 36.94 12.45 2.27
CA THR A 403 37.76 12.94 1.17
C THR A 403 36.95 13.34 -0.07
N GLY A 404 35.76 13.87 0.08
CA GLY A 404 35.03 14.52 -1.02
C GLY A 404 33.76 13.84 -1.51
N TYR A 405 33.16 13.01 -0.68
CA TYR A 405 31.79 12.51 -0.91
C TYR A 405 30.77 13.54 -0.41
N THR A 406 29.67 13.74 -1.13
CA THR A 406 28.62 14.71 -0.78
C THR A 406 27.31 14.01 -0.45
N ALA A 407 26.50 14.63 0.43
CA ALA A 407 25.24 14.05 0.87
C ALA A 407 24.34 13.62 -0.28
N PRO A 408 23.73 12.43 -0.21
CA PRO A 408 22.92 11.89 -1.30
C PRO A 408 21.59 12.60 -1.52
N ALA A 409 21.04 13.31 -0.50
CA ALA A 409 19.81 14.05 -0.60
C ALA A 409 19.82 15.30 0.26
N VAL A 410 19.06 16.31 -0.12
CA VAL A 410 18.93 17.53 0.68
C VAL A 410 18.32 17.18 2.04
N GLY A 411 19.05 17.47 3.12
CA GLY A 411 18.63 17.20 4.49
C GLY A 411 18.85 15.76 4.98
N ALA A 412 19.33 14.85 4.14
CA ALA A 412 19.77 13.53 4.57
C ALA A 412 21.24 13.59 5.01
N PRO A 413 21.65 12.85 6.06
CA PRO A 413 23.05 12.79 6.45
C PRO A 413 23.86 12.06 5.36
N ASP A 414 25.07 12.56 5.11
CA ASP A 414 26.05 11.85 4.30
C ASP A 414 26.61 10.68 5.14
N PRO A 415 26.47 9.43 4.70
CA PRO A 415 26.91 8.28 5.47
C PRO A 415 28.44 8.19 5.58
N PHE A 416 29.19 8.88 4.69
CA PHE A 416 30.64 8.86 4.64
C PHE A 416 31.31 10.21 5.01
N GLU A 417 30.53 11.21 5.46
CA GLU A 417 31.07 12.51 5.84
C GLU A 417 32.11 12.40 6.99
N GLY A 418 31.97 11.41 7.84
CA GLY A 418 32.95 11.09 8.89
C GLY A 418 34.12 10.20 8.44
N GLY A 419 34.22 9.92 7.15
CA GLY A 419 35.23 8.99 6.61
C GLY A 419 34.70 7.55 6.50
N GLY A 420 35.55 6.57 6.82
CA GLY A 420 35.21 5.14 6.75
C GLY A 420 35.67 4.43 5.49
N LEU A 421 36.57 5.05 4.71
CA LEU A 421 37.25 4.35 3.62
C LEU A 421 38.15 3.27 4.21
N VAL A 422 38.01 2.06 3.68
CA VAL A 422 38.69 0.85 4.16
C VAL A 422 39.77 0.44 3.16
N ASP A 423 41.02 0.41 3.62
CA ASP A 423 42.14 -0.16 2.86
C ASP A 423 42.45 -1.58 3.42
N ARG A 424 42.01 -2.58 2.68
CA ARG A 424 42.06 -3.97 3.11
C ARG A 424 43.45 -4.55 3.06
N PRO A 425 43.84 -5.38 4.08
CA PRO A 425 45.10 -6.10 4.06
C PRO A 425 45.21 -7.04 2.84
N ALA A 426 46.40 -7.15 2.28
CA ALA A 426 46.65 -8.06 1.18
C ALA A 426 46.37 -9.52 1.58
N TYR A 427 45.95 -10.36 0.61
CA TYR A 427 45.76 -11.79 0.81
C TYR A 427 46.96 -12.46 1.50
N GLY A 428 46.69 -13.23 2.53
CA GLY A 428 47.67 -13.92 3.36
C GLY A 428 48.26 -13.10 4.52
N ALA A 429 47.84 -11.81 4.65
CA ALA A 429 48.23 -10.99 5.81
C ALA A 429 47.31 -11.22 7.03
N GLY A 430 46.17 -11.84 6.82
CA GLY A 430 45.11 -12.01 7.79
C GLY A 430 44.27 -10.75 8.03
N ASP A 431 43.10 -10.95 8.61
CA ASP A 431 42.20 -9.83 9.00
C ASP A 431 42.90 -8.94 10.04
N ARG A 432 42.68 -7.65 9.99
CA ARG A 432 43.23 -6.66 10.93
C ARG A 432 42.13 -5.97 11.71
N GLU A 433 42.26 -5.88 13.02
CA GLU A 433 41.33 -5.17 13.90
C GLU A 433 41.66 -3.68 13.94
N VAL A 434 40.64 -2.85 13.86
CA VAL A 434 40.70 -1.41 14.09
C VAL A 434 39.65 -1.03 15.15
N THR A 435 40.04 -0.11 16.04
CA THR A 435 39.09 0.51 16.97
C THR A 435 38.72 1.90 16.45
N LEU A 436 37.42 2.08 16.16
CA LEU A 436 36.82 3.36 15.79
C LEU A 436 36.12 3.95 17.00
N THR A 437 36.38 5.21 17.33
CA THR A 437 35.67 5.92 18.41
C THR A 437 34.85 7.05 17.86
N ALA A 438 33.55 6.99 18.08
CA ALA A 438 32.61 8.07 17.79
C ALA A 438 32.51 9.00 19.02
N HIS A 439 32.73 10.29 18.81
CA HIS A 439 32.58 11.35 19.79
C HIS A 439 31.37 12.18 19.42
N ALA A 440 30.28 12.09 20.17
CA ALA A 440 29.05 12.83 19.91
C ALA A 440 28.90 14.02 20.87
N VAL A 441 28.54 15.17 20.33
CA VAL A 441 28.27 16.41 21.05
C VAL A 441 26.90 16.94 20.72
N LEU A 442 26.07 17.17 21.75
CA LEU A 442 24.76 17.78 21.62
C LEU A 442 24.56 18.77 22.77
N GLY A 443 24.63 20.07 22.51
CA GLY A 443 24.60 21.11 23.51
C GLY A 443 25.76 20.97 24.49
N GLN A 444 25.48 20.62 25.74
CA GLN A 444 26.49 20.37 26.79
C GLN A 444 26.78 18.87 26.99
N SER A 445 26.03 18.01 26.29
CA SER A 445 26.21 16.56 26.37
C SER A 445 27.35 16.14 25.45
N THR A 446 28.37 15.47 26.00
CA THR A 446 29.45 14.86 25.24
C THR A 446 29.54 13.39 25.66
N VAL A 447 29.48 12.48 24.73
CA VAL A 447 29.58 11.03 24.94
C VAL A 447 30.43 10.40 23.87
N GLU A 448 31.00 9.25 24.20
CA GLU A 448 31.85 8.45 23.31
C GLU A 448 31.32 7.03 23.23
N LYS A 449 31.48 6.41 22.06
CA LYS A 449 31.24 4.98 21.84
C LYS A 449 32.32 4.41 20.96
N THR A 450 32.88 3.27 21.38
CA THR A 450 33.89 2.55 20.61
C THR A 450 33.31 1.36 19.87
N PHE A 451 33.83 1.12 18.67
CA PHE A 451 33.52 -0.02 17.84
C PHE A 451 34.82 -0.73 17.48
N THR A 452 34.89 -2.04 17.71
CA THR A 452 35.99 -2.88 17.22
C THR A 452 35.52 -3.55 15.93
N VAL A 453 36.24 -3.32 14.85
CA VAL A 453 35.92 -3.85 13.53
C VAL A 453 37.12 -4.63 13.01
N ALA A 454 36.90 -5.87 12.60
CA ALA A 454 37.86 -6.65 11.85
C ALA A 454 37.76 -6.30 10.37
N VAL A 455 38.76 -5.67 9.80
CA VAL A 455 38.88 -5.43 8.36
C VAL A 455 39.43 -6.71 7.73
N ALA A 456 38.63 -7.33 6.87
CA ALA A 456 38.99 -8.58 6.22
C ALA A 456 40.12 -8.38 5.21
N GLU A 457 41.03 -9.34 5.16
CA GLU A 457 42.01 -9.35 4.08
C GLU A 457 41.36 -9.51 2.71
N HIS A 458 42.00 -9.05 1.64
CA HIS A 458 41.56 -9.30 0.27
C HIS A 458 41.36 -10.80 0.03
N ALA A 459 40.37 -11.16 -0.75
CA ALA A 459 40.25 -12.53 -1.22
C ALA A 459 41.45 -12.89 -2.11
N ARG A 460 41.78 -14.16 -2.18
CA ARG A 460 42.83 -14.63 -3.09
C ARG A 460 42.39 -14.24 -4.54
N SER A 461 43.22 -13.41 -5.17
CA SER A 461 42.99 -13.12 -6.58
C SER A 461 43.22 -14.38 -7.41
N ALA A 462 42.23 -14.71 -8.23
CA ALA A 462 42.38 -15.78 -9.21
C ALA A 462 42.39 -15.11 -10.61
N PRO A 463 43.24 -15.63 -11.53
CA PRO A 463 43.21 -15.10 -12.89
C PRO A 463 41.85 -15.31 -13.51
N ASP A 464 41.46 -14.38 -14.39
CA ASP A 464 40.23 -14.50 -15.14
C ASP A 464 40.34 -15.66 -16.13
N ALA A 465 39.27 -16.44 -16.20
CA ALA A 465 39.25 -17.72 -16.95
C ALA A 465 38.11 -17.76 -17.98
N GLY A 466 37.35 -16.68 -18.07
CA GLY A 466 36.28 -16.51 -19.03
C GLY A 466 35.50 -15.23 -18.77
N TYR A 467 34.29 -15.17 -19.29
CA TYR A 467 33.43 -13.97 -19.24
C TYR A 467 32.00 -14.35 -18.88
N ALA A 468 31.34 -13.43 -18.19
CA ALA A 468 29.92 -13.43 -17.95
C ALA A 468 29.25 -12.27 -18.69
N ALA A 469 28.00 -12.45 -19.10
CA ALA A 469 27.17 -11.44 -19.69
C ALA A 469 25.84 -11.29 -18.95
N ALA A 470 25.32 -10.07 -18.82
CA ALA A 470 23.94 -9.80 -18.47
C ALA A 470 23.28 -8.99 -19.57
N TYR A 471 22.02 -9.27 -19.88
CA TYR A 471 21.28 -8.64 -20.96
C TYR A 471 19.77 -8.79 -20.76
N PHE A 472 18.99 -7.96 -21.45
CA PHE A 472 17.55 -8.20 -21.61
C PHE A 472 17.27 -8.62 -23.06
N LYS A 473 16.04 -9.00 -23.44
CA LYS A 473 15.77 -9.55 -24.76
C LYS A 473 14.92 -8.68 -25.67
N SER A 474 13.83 -8.09 -25.17
CA SER A 474 12.93 -7.29 -26.02
C SER A 474 11.97 -6.45 -25.18
N ASP A 475 11.22 -5.55 -25.83
CA ASP A 475 10.16 -4.77 -25.20
C ASP A 475 8.98 -5.60 -24.63
N SER A 476 8.92 -6.88 -24.97
CA SER A 476 7.94 -7.83 -24.41
C SER A 476 8.56 -8.83 -23.43
N ASP A 477 9.86 -8.74 -23.20
CA ASP A 477 10.60 -9.63 -22.29
C ASP A 477 11.70 -8.83 -21.58
N GLU A 478 11.26 -7.90 -20.75
CA GLU A 478 12.07 -6.94 -19.98
C GLU A 478 12.48 -7.53 -18.65
N LYS A 479 13.34 -8.52 -18.71
CA LYS A 479 13.92 -9.28 -17.59
C LYS A 479 15.40 -9.41 -17.82
N ILE A 480 16.17 -9.62 -16.76
CA ILE A 480 17.62 -9.84 -16.88
C ILE A 480 17.90 -11.33 -17.10
N TYR A 481 18.69 -11.57 -18.13
CA TYR A 481 19.24 -12.87 -18.50
C TYR A 481 20.76 -12.84 -18.35
N GLN A 482 21.36 -13.99 -18.15
CA GLN A 482 22.80 -14.13 -18.10
C GLN A 482 23.29 -15.26 -19.03
N ALA A 483 24.54 -15.10 -19.48
CA ALA A 483 25.27 -16.11 -20.21
C ALA A 483 26.72 -16.12 -19.72
N ALA A 484 27.40 -17.25 -19.93
CA ALA A 484 28.82 -17.41 -19.60
C ALA A 484 29.55 -18.10 -20.74
N THR A 485 30.85 -17.80 -20.90
CA THR A 485 31.69 -18.47 -21.88
C THR A 485 32.06 -19.88 -21.41
N SER A 486 32.33 -20.77 -22.32
CA SER A 486 32.79 -22.14 -22.00
C SER A 486 34.22 -22.20 -21.44
N GLY A 487 34.94 -21.10 -21.46
CA GLY A 487 36.29 -20.90 -21.02
C GLY A 487 36.80 -19.53 -21.45
N ASN A 488 38.09 -19.33 -21.56
CA ASN A 488 38.71 -18.03 -21.83
C ASN A 488 38.69 -17.64 -23.35
N ASP A 489 37.53 -17.80 -23.99
CA ASP A 489 37.29 -17.37 -25.38
C ASP A 489 36.00 -16.55 -25.40
N PHE A 490 36.07 -15.25 -25.63
CA PHE A 490 34.95 -14.30 -25.60
C PHE A 490 33.79 -14.68 -26.53
N PHE A 491 34.03 -15.44 -27.57
CA PHE A 491 32.96 -15.80 -28.53
C PHE A 491 32.38 -17.21 -28.31
N THR A 492 32.30 -17.66 -27.04
CA THR A 492 31.79 -18.98 -26.69
C THR A 492 30.66 -18.96 -25.67
N PHE A 493 29.91 -17.84 -25.61
CA PHE A 493 28.80 -17.67 -24.65
C PHE A 493 27.70 -18.71 -24.86
N SER A 494 27.23 -19.25 -23.77
CA SER A 494 26.00 -20.03 -23.67
C SER A 494 25.10 -19.51 -22.54
N PRO A 495 23.77 -19.55 -22.69
CA PRO A 495 22.85 -19.15 -21.63
C PRO A 495 23.08 -20.00 -20.38
N VAL A 496 23.06 -19.35 -19.21
CA VAL A 496 23.04 -20.01 -17.90
C VAL A 496 21.59 -20.13 -17.40
N ASN A 497 21.36 -20.77 -16.26
CA ASN A 497 20.03 -21.01 -15.68
C ASN A 497 19.03 -21.63 -16.69
N GLY A 498 19.53 -22.53 -17.56
CA GLY A 498 18.69 -23.14 -18.60
C GLY A 498 18.12 -22.16 -19.62
N GLY A 499 18.61 -20.92 -19.68
CA GLY A 499 18.11 -19.85 -20.54
C GLY A 499 16.91 -19.10 -19.97
N ALA A 500 16.52 -19.38 -18.73
CA ALA A 500 15.51 -18.62 -17.98
C ALA A 500 16.07 -17.28 -17.50
N ALA A 501 15.18 -16.32 -17.22
CA ALA A 501 15.56 -15.06 -16.60
C ALA A 501 16.19 -15.29 -15.22
N VAL A 502 17.22 -14.52 -14.90
CA VAL A 502 17.91 -14.59 -13.61
C VAL A 502 17.42 -13.56 -12.62
N ILE A 503 16.94 -12.41 -13.10
CA ILE A 503 16.26 -11.40 -12.30
C ILE A 503 14.99 -10.95 -13.02
N THR A 504 13.91 -10.85 -12.23
CA THR A 504 12.64 -10.26 -12.65
C THR A 504 12.27 -9.19 -11.62
N SER A 505 11.55 -8.15 -12.01
CA SER A 505 10.98 -7.17 -11.08
C SER A 505 9.49 -7.41 -10.90
N THR A 506 9.03 -7.28 -9.65
CA THR A 506 7.62 -7.33 -9.29
C THR A 506 7.13 -5.97 -8.77
N THR A 507 8.05 -5.05 -8.55
CA THR A 507 7.83 -3.70 -8.04
C THR A 507 8.11 -2.64 -9.10
N ASP A 508 7.84 -1.41 -8.79
CA ASP A 508 8.11 -0.25 -9.63
C ASP A 508 7.45 -0.37 -11.01
N THR A 509 8.17 -0.26 -12.13
CA THR A 509 7.59 -0.45 -13.47
C THR A 509 7.39 -1.91 -13.85
N LYS A 510 7.94 -2.85 -13.06
CA LYS A 510 7.93 -4.31 -13.27
C LYS A 510 8.73 -4.80 -14.48
N GLY A 511 9.54 -3.96 -15.07
CA GLY A 511 10.45 -4.31 -16.16
C GLY A 511 11.88 -3.93 -15.83
N LEU A 512 12.83 -4.71 -16.32
CA LEU A 512 14.27 -4.50 -16.15
C LEU A 512 14.96 -4.46 -17.49
N ARG A 513 15.68 -3.37 -17.76
CA ARG A 513 16.42 -3.18 -19.01
C ARG A 513 17.86 -2.75 -18.74
N ASP A 514 18.67 -2.80 -19.76
CA ASP A 514 20.01 -2.23 -19.81
C ASP A 514 20.86 -2.64 -18.59
N PRO A 515 20.96 -3.95 -18.24
CA PRO A 515 21.74 -4.36 -17.08
C PRO A 515 23.23 -4.16 -17.34
N TYR A 516 23.90 -3.52 -16.39
CA TYR A 516 25.33 -3.37 -16.37
C TYR A 516 25.93 -4.12 -15.19
N ILE A 517 26.88 -5.03 -15.45
CA ILE A 517 27.61 -5.78 -14.43
C ILE A 517 29.01 -5.21 -14.33
N LEU A 518 29.46 -4.96 -13.09
CA LEU A 518 30.86 -4.61 -12.83
C LEU A 518 31.37 -5.42 -11.66
N ARG A 519 32.66 -5.73 -11.69
CA ARG A 519 33.37 -6.31 -10.56
C ARG A 519 33.71 -5.20 -9.57
N SER A 520 33.58 -5.48 -8.25
CA SER A 520 33.96 -4.51 -7.23
C SER A 520 35.43 -4.12 -7.37
N HIS A 521 35.78 -2.93 -6.90
CA HIS A 521 37.17 -2.45 -6.88
C HIS A 521 38.08 -3.46 -6.18
N ASP A 522 37.64 -4.03 -5.09
CA ASP A 522 38.37 -5.07 -4.34
C ASP A 522 38.40 -6.44 -5.02
N GLY A 523 37.62 -6.62 -6.07
CA GLY A 523 37.60 -7.82 -6.91
C GLY A 523 36.93 -9.06 -6.31
N ASP A 524 36.25 -8.94 -5.17
CA ASP A 524 35.67 -10.06 -4.43
C ASP A 524 34.14 -10.21 -4.57
N LYS A 525 33.49 -9.27 -5.21
CA LYS A 525 32.07 -9.33 -5.57
C LYS A 525 31.77 -8.58 -6.85
N TYR A 526 30.52 -8.64 -7.25
CA TYR A 526 29.98 -7.99 -8.43
C TYR A 526 28.78 -7.15 -8.05
N TYR A 527 28.61 -6.03 -8.73
CA TYR A 527 27.40 -5.24 -8.71
C TYR A 527 26.69 -5.34 -10.04
N MET A 528 25.38 -5.24 -10.00
CA MET A 528 24.56 -5.08 -11.20
C MET A 528 23.66 -3.87 -11.00
N VAL A 529 23.68 -2.95 -11.96
CA VAL A 529 22.72 -1.84 -12.06
C VAL A 529 21.86 -2.04 -13.28
N ALA A 530 20.60 -1.57 -13.25
CA ALA A 530 19.69 -1.72 -14.38
C ALA A 530 18.66 -0.59 -14.41
N THR A 531 18.06 -0.39 -15.58
CA THR A 531 16.95 0.53 -15.81
C THR A 531 15.64 -0.10 -15.31
N ASP A 532 14.88 0.67 -14.52
CA ASP A 532 13.50 0.35 -14.17
C ASP A 532 12.56 0.87 -15.27
N LEU A 533 12.22 0.00 -16.23
CA LEU A 533 11.35 0.32 -17.36
C LEU A 533 10.63 -0.92 -17.89
N CYS A 534 9.30 -0.80 -18.06
CA CYS A 534 8.46 -1.81 -18.70
C CYS A 534 7.64 -1.21 -19.84
N ILE A 535 8.11 -1.35 -21.07
CA ILE A 535 7.35 -0.99 -22.27
C ILE A 535 6.27 -2.03 -22.57
N GLY A 536 6.59 -3.32 -22.38
CA GLY A 536 5.66 -4.44 -22.54
C GLY A 536 4.46 -4.43 -21.59
N CYS A 537 4.57 -3.70 -20.46
CA CYS A 537 3.47 -3.47 -19.53
C CYS A 537 2.46 -2.41 -20.02
N GLY A 538 2.64 -1.86 -21.23
CA GLY A 538 1.74 -0.86 -21.80
C GLY A 538 2.06 0.60 -21.45
N THR A 539 3.21 0.88 -20.84
CA THR A 539 3.64 2.25 -20.50
C THR A 539 3.77 3.13 -21.74
N GLY A 540 4.31 2.60 -22.83
CA GLY A 540 4.62 3.34 -24.05
C GLY A 540 5.80 4.29 -23.92
N TRP A 541 6.52 4.52 -25.03
CA TRP A 541 7.78 5.30 -25.06
C TRP A 541 7.63 6.77 -24.64
N GLY A 542 6.50 7.42 -24.97
CA GLY A 542 6.26 8.82 -24.62
C GLY A 542 6.20 9.02 -23.09
N PRO A 543 5.26 8.39 -22.36
CA PRO A 543 5.21 8.42 -20.91
C PRO A 543 6.51 7.96 -20.23
N ALA A 544 7.14 6.89 -20.75
CA ALA A 544 8.39 6.38 -20.19
C ALA A 544 9.54 7.41 -20.21
N GLN A 545 9.55 8.32 -21.18
CA GLN A 545 10.56 9.37 -21.30
C GLN A 545 10.21 10.67 -20.56
N SER A 546 8.93 10.88 -20.22
CA SER A 546 8.47 12.15 -19.68
C SER A 546 8.00 12.08 -18.21
N ALA A 547 7.62 10.90 -17.77
CA ALA A 547 7.14 10.61 -16.42
C ALA A 547 7.52 9.16 -16.04
N GLY A 548 8.70 8.72 -16.47
CA GLY A 548 9.25 7.41 -16.19
C GLY A 548 9.81 7.29 -14.79
N SER A 549 10.34 6.12 -14.49
CA SER A 549 11.00 5.87 -13.21
C SER A 549 12.26 6.72 -13.07
N LEU A 550 12.50 7.23 -11.86
CA LEU A 550 13.72 7.91 -11.47
C LEU A 550 14.62 7.00 -10.61
N LYS A 551 14.43 5.69 -10.69
CA LYS A 551 15.16 4.72 -9.90
C LYS A 551 16.25 4.03 -10.72
N ILE A 552 17.32 3.68 -10.04
CA ILE A 552 18.32 2.71 -10.49
C ILE A 552 18.09 1.43 -9.71
N GLU A 553 17.94 0.33 -10.40
CA GLU A 553 17.85 -1.00 -9.84
C GLU A 553 19.25 -1.51 -9.53
N VAL A 554 19.49 -2.03 -8.32
CA VAL A 554 20.84 -2.39 -7.88
C VAL A 554 20.86 -3.70 -7.12
N TRP A 555 21.80 -4.57 -7.49
CA TRP A 555 22.07 -5.84 -6.79
C TRP A 555 23.57 -6.03 -6.61
N GLU A 556 23.92 -6.90 -5.64
CA GLU A 556 25.26 -7.39 -5.43
C GLU A 556 25.29 -8.94 -5.42
N SER A 557 26.42 -9.54 -5.80
CA SER A 557 26.64 -10.97 -5.82
C SER A 557 28.13 -11.29 -5.69
N VAL A 558 28.47 -12.40 -5.05
CA VAL A 558 29.86 -12.89 -4.99
C VAL A 558 30.17 -13.93 -6.06
N ASP A 559 29.16 -14.44 -6.77
CA ASP A 559 29.29 -15.58 -7.70
C ASP A 559 28.51 -15.43 -9.00
N LEU A 560 27.85 -14.29 -9.22
CA LEU A 560 26.93 -14.01 -10.35
C LEU A 560 25.71 -14.94 -10.45
N VAL A 561 25.50 -15.78 -9.45
CA VAL A 561 24.37 -16.70 -9.32
C VAL A 561 23.39 -16.22 -8.28
N HIS A 562 23.90 -15.88 -7.10
CA HIS A 562 23.09 -15.39 -5.98
C HIS A 562 23.15 -13.87 -5.91
N TRP A 563 22.05 -13.25 -6.32
CA TRP A 563 21.90 -11.79 -6.35
C TRP A 563 21.03 -11.29 -5.21
N THR A 564 21.48 -10.30 -4.48
CA THR A 564 20.74 -9.64 -3.41
C THR A 564 20.66 -8.15 -3.67
N ARG A 565 19.53 -7.53 -3.30
CA ARG A 565 19.38 -6.07 -3.37
C ARG A 565 20.33 -5.39 -2.38
N THR A 566 21.08 -4.39 -2.82
CA THR A 566 22.01 -3.67 -1.94
C THR A 566 21.30 -2.90 -0.82
N ASN A 567 20.08 -2.41 -1.07
CA ASN A 567 19.27 -1.67 -0.08
C ASN A 567 18.41 -2.58 0.83
N GLY A 568 18.43 -3.90 0.63
CA GLY A 568 17.69 -4.87 1.43
C GLY A 568 16.16 -4.87 1.23
N ILE A 569 15.65 -4.08 0.28
CA ILE A 569 14.22 -4.01 -0.06
C ILE A 569 14.01 -4.29 -1.55
N ASP A 570 12.85 -4.81 -1.92
CA ASP A 570 12.56 -5.15 -3.31
C ASP A 570 12.07 -3.94 -4.12
N THR A 571 12.92 -2.92 -4.24
CA THR A 571 12.68 -1.72 -5.07
C THR A 571 14.00 -1.05 -5.41
N GLY A 572 14.04 -0.34 -6.53
CA GLY A 572 15.20 0.44 -6.94
C GLY A 572 15.47 1.64 -6.03
N ILE A 573 16.65 2.20 -6.14
CA ILE A 573 17.09 3.38 -5.40
C ILE A 573 16.76 4.63 -6.20
N THR A 574 15.99 5.55 -5.60
CA THR A 574 15.57 6.79 -6.26
C THR A 574 16.73 7.78 -6.40
N ILE A 575 16.96 8.28 -7.61
CA ILE A 575 17.86 9.38 -7.87
C ILE A 575 17.06 10.70 -7.73
N ASN A 576 17.45 11.50 -6.77
CA ASN A 576 16.72 12.74 -6.43
C ASN A 576 16.99 13.86 -7.43
N GLN A 577 16.18 13.89 -8.48
CA GLN A 577 16.17 14.93 -9.51
C GLN A 577 14.73 15.22 -9.97
N PRO A 578 14.02 16.13 -9.26
CA PRO A 578 12.59 16.36 -9.52
C PRO A 578 12.25 16.82 -10.94
N GLU A 579 13.19 17.45 -11.66
CA GLU A 579 13.03 17.89 -13.04
C GLU A 579 13.22 16.76 -14.06
N ALA A 580 13.63 15.57 -13.63
CA ALA A 580 13.93 14.46 -14.53
C ALA A 580 12.66 13.75 -15.02
N GLY A 581 12.63 13.41 -16.30
CA GLY A 581 11.55 12.60 -16.87
C GLY A 581 11.81 11.09 -16.83
N MET A 582 13.05 10.67 -16.58
CA MET A 582 13.48 9.27 -16.55
C MET A 582 14.89 9.13 -15.98
N THR A 583 15.29 7.91 -15.62
CA THR A 583 16.67 7.51 -15.31
C THR A 583 16.95 6.20 -16.04
N TRP A 584 17.75 6.25 -17.13
CA TRP A 584 17.94 5.12 -18.05
C TRP A 584 19.39 4.74 -18.25
N ALA A 585 19.61 3.47 -18.54
CA ALA A 585 20.90 2.86 -18.90
C ALA A 585 22.03 3.28 -17.94
N PRO A 586 21.90 2.95 -16.64
CA PRO A 586 22.96 3.21 -15.68
C PRO A 586 24.15 2.30 -15.91
N GLU A 587 25.35 2.87 -15.93
CA GLU A 587 26.61 2.17 -15.86
C GLU A 587 27.50 2.80 -14.78
N ALA A 588 28.58 2.15 -14.41
CA ALA A 588 29.47 2.61 -13.37
C ALA A 588 30.94 2.32 -13.68
N TYR A 589 31.81 3.22 -13.23
CA TYR A 589 33.26 3.04 -13.30
C TYR A 589 33.90 3.51 -12.00
N TRP A 590 34.90 2.78 -11.50
CA TRP A 590 35.63 3.16 -10.30
C TRP A 590 36.61 4.30 -10.60
N ASP A 591 36.63 5.31 -9.74
CA ASP A 591 37.58 6.44 -9.79
C ASP A 591 38.53 6.37 -8.60
N ASP A 592 39.82 6.13 -8.86
CA ASP A 592 40.85 5.97 -7.83
C ASP A 592 41.11 7.27 -7.05
N GLU A 593 40.92 8.45 -7.64
CA GLU A 593 41.11 9.72 -6.95
C GLU A 593 39.99 10.05 -5.99
N LEU A 594 38.74 9.74 -6.40
CA LEU A 594 37.54 9.95 -5.60
C LEU A 594 37.28 8.79 -4.61
N GLN A 595 37.96 7.67 -4.80
CA GLN A 595 37.69 6.44 -4.04
C GLN A 595 36.18 6.11 -4.04
N SER A 596 35.57 6.20 -5.21
CA SER A 596 34.11 6.06 -5.41
C SER A 596 33.82 5.54 -6.81
N TYR A 597 32.68 4.88 -6.95
CA TYR A 597 32.14 4.59 -8.26
C TYR A 597 31.45 5.86 -8.80
N VAL A 598 31.75 6.21 -10.02
CA VAL A 598 31.02 7.19 -10.81
C VAL A 598 29.93 6.43 -11.55
N VAL A 599 28.68 6.60 -11.15
CA VAL A 599 27.52 5.99 -11.82
C VAL A 599 26.94 7.02 -12.76
N PHE A 600 26.90 6.71 -14.05
CA PHE A 600 26.38 7.62 -15.07
C PHE A 600 25.15 7.00 -15.75
N PHE A 601 24.23 7.87 -16.14
CA PHE A 601 22.93 7.47 -16.70
C PHE A 601 22.35 8.58 -17.57
N ALA A 602 21.40 8.22 -18.44
CA ALA A 602 20.67 9.17 -19.25
C ALA A 602 19.42 9.68 -18.53
N SER A 603 19.16 10.98 -18.62
CA SER A 603 17.92 11.58 -18.18
C SER A 603 17.43 12.66 -19.12
N ARG A 604 16.13 12.74 -19.35
CA ARG A 604 15.46 13.83 -20.02
C ARG A 604 15.07 14.87 -18.98
N LEU A 605 15.56 16.11 -19.11
CA LEU A 605 15.42 17.12 -18.06
C LEU A 605 14.48 18.23 -18.49
N TYR A 606 13.44 18.46 -17.70
CA TYR A 606 12.58 19.62 -17.78
C TYR A 606 13.27 20.86 -17.18
N SER A 607 12.78 22.05 -17.52
CA SER A 607 13.29 23.30 -16.91
C SER A 607 12.64 23.59 -15.55
N ASP A 608 11.69 22.79 -15.11
CA ASP A 608 10.99 22.94 -13.84
C ASP A 608 10.47 21.58 -13.32
N ALA A 609 10.39 21.46 -12.01
CA ALA A 609 9.92 20.23 -11.31
C ALA A 609 8.41 19.92 -11.52
N SER A 610 7.64 20.83 -12.09
CA SER A 610 6.24 20.60 -12.45
C SER A 610 6.07 19.97 -13.84
N HIS A 611 7.16 19.77 -14.57
CA HIS A 611 7.24 19.20 -15.90
C HIS A 611 6.40 19.96 -16.95
N THR A 612 6.18 21.26 -16.75
CA THR A 612 5.36 22.09 -17.64
C THR A 612 6.16 22.78 -18.73
N ASN A 613 7.46 23.03 -18.47
CA ASN A 613 8.33 23.69 -19.42
C ASN A 613 9.18 22.65 -20.17
N THR A 614 8.91 22.53 -21.48
CA THR A 614 9.58 21.58 -22.38
C THR A 614 10.73 22.21 -23.17
N ASP A 615 11.13 23.45 -22.88
CA ASP A 615 12.27 24.09 -23.51
C ASP A 615 13.53 23.28 -23.20
N LYS A 616 14.28 22.92 -24.26
CA LYS A 616 15.47 22.06 -24.16
C LYS A 616 15.22 20.69 -23.53
N LEU A 617 14.01 20.14 -23.70
CA LEU A 617 13.66 18.79 -23.25
C LEU A 617 14.29 17.74 -24.17
N TYR A 618 15.52 17.34 -23.88
CA TYR A 618 16.25 16.26 -24.54
C TYR A 618 17.03 15.44 -23.51
N ALA A 619 17.40 14.21 -23.86
CA ALA A 619 18.19 13.34 -22.99
C ALA A 619 19.64 13.84 -22.88
N ARG A 620 20.19 13.81 -21.66
CA ARG A 620 21.57 14.16 -21.31
C ARG A 620 22.14 13.09 -20.41
N MET A 621 23.47 13.03 -20.34
CA MET A 621 24.10 12.14 -19.38
C MET A 621 24.37 12.89 -18.08
N PHE A 622 24.01 12.25 -16.98
CA PHE A 622 24.27 12.69 -15.61
C PHE A 622 25.17 11.70 -14.91
N SER A 623 25.77 12.09 -13.80
CA SER A 623 26.50 11.20 -12.92
C SER A 623 26.20 11.46 -11.46
N VAL A 624 26.29 10.40 -10.67
CA VAL A 624 26.30 10.42 -9.22
C VAL A 624 27.46 9.58 -8.72
N LEU A 625 27.91 9.82 -7.48
CA LEU A 625 28.92 9.00 -6.84
C LEU A 625 28.27 8.03 -5.86
N THR A 626 28.88 6.87 -5.70
CA THR A 626 28.53 5.92 -4.66
C THR A 626 29.78 5.17 -4.19
N ARG A 627 29.79 4.80 -2.91
CA ARG A 627 30.85 3.95 -2.31
C ARG A 627 30.33 2.56 -1.94
N ASP A 628 29.02 2.38 -1.94
CA ASP A 628 28.35 1.20 -1.42
C ASP A 628 27.18 0.69 -2.28
N PHE A 629 26.86 1.37 -3.35
CA PHE A 629 25.67 1.12 -4.16
C PHE A 629 24.35 1.05 -3.35
N ARG A 630 24.33 1.69 -2.16
CA ARG A 630 23.17 1.89 -1.30
C ARG A 630 22.77 3.36 -1.24
N THR A 631 23.76 4.23 -1.27
CA THR A 631 23.61 5.69 -1.27
C THR A 631 24.27 6.30 -2.48
N PHE A 632 23.65 7.34 -3.05
CA PHE A 632 24.12 8.07 -4.20
C PHE A 632 24.15 9.56 -3.90
N THR A 633 25.16 10.29 -4.38
CA THR A 633 25.24 11.75 -4.24
C THR A 633 24.05 12.44 -4.91
N SER A 634 23.63 13.58 -4.37
CA SER A 634 22.49 14.36 -4.84
C SER A 634 22.76 15.87 -4.70
N PRO A 635 22.31 16.71 -5.65
CA PRO A 635 21.69 16.33 -6.92
C PRO A 635 22.69 15.69 -7.89
N PRO A 636 22.23 14.95 -8.91
CA PRO A 636 23.11 14.45 -9.97
C PRO A 636 23.89 15.56 -10.67
N ALA A 637 25.15 15.32 -10.95
CA ALA A 637 25.98 16.25 -11.71
C ALA A 637 25.72 16.07 -13.22
N THR A 638 25.66 17.16 -13.96
CA THR A 638 25.63 17.10 -15.42
C THR A 638 26.98 16.59 -15.93
N TRP A 639 26.98 15.41 -16.54
CA TRP A 639 28.18 14.79 -17.06
C TRP A 639 28.40 15.10 -18.56
N GLN A 640 27.32 15.07 -19.35
CA GLN A 640 27.36 15.48 -20.76
C GLN A 640 26.08 16.21 -21.17
N ASP A 641 26.18 17.47 -21.50
CA ASP A 641 25.14 18.29 -22.10
C ASP A 641 25.75 19.06 -23.31
N THR A 642 25.60 18.50 -24.48
CA THR A 642 26.12 19.10 -25.72
C THR A 642 25.09 19.96 -26.44
N GLY A 643 23.87 20.10 -25.87
CA GLY A 643 22.73 20.72 -26.56
C GLY A 643 21.98 19.75 -27.49
N TYR A 644 22.41 18.52 -27.57
CA TYR A 644 21.85 17.45 -28.40
C TYR A 644 21.58 16.20 -27.57
N ALA A 645 20.60 15.41 -27.99
CA ALA A 645 20.22 14.21 -27.24
C ALA A 645 21.32 13.14 -27.22
N ARG A 646 21.67 12.70 -26.00
CA ARG A 646 22.66 11.66 -25.72
C ARG A 646 22.07 10.68 -24.71
N ILE A 647 22.28 9.39 -24.95
CA ILE A 647 21.94 8.29 -24.04
C ILE A 647 23.06 7.25 -24.07
N ASP A 648 22.98 6.24 -23.26
CA ASP A 648 23.78 5.01 -23.27
C ASP A 648 25.28 5.32 -23.43
N SER A 649 25.98 5.42 -22.32
CA SER A 649 27.42 5.61 -22.33
C SER A 649 28.13 4.46 -21.66
N THR A 650 29.21 3.95 -22.26
CA THR A 650 30.14 3.04 -21.59
C THR A 650 31.53 3.64 -21.52
N VAL A 651 32.35 3.23 -20.56
CA VAL A 651 33.69 3.78 -20.32
C VAL A 651 34.73 2.69 -20.16
N THR A 652 35.90 2.91 -20.75
CA THR A 652 37.11 2.15 -20.47
C THR A 652 38.30 3.07 -20.23
N LYS A 653 39.31 2.62 -19.49
CA LYS A 653 40.56 3.36 -19.28
C LYS A 653 41.68 2.69 -20.04
N ILE A 654 42.40 3.46 -20.88
CA ILE A 654 43.57 3.01 -21.61
C ILE A 654 44.67 4.02 -21.33
N ASP A 655 45.76 3.56 -20.73
CA ASP A 655 46.84 4.41 -20.21
C ASP A 655 46.31 5.51 -19.26
N ASP A 656 46.61 6.76 -19.52
CA ASP A 656 46.19 7.90 -18.71
C ASP A 656 44.81 8.46 -19.08
N TYR A 657 44.08 7.86 -20.01
CA TYR A 657 42.85 8.40 -20.51
C TYR A 657 41.65 7.45 -20.27
N TYR A 658 40.54 8.02 -19.83
CA TYR A 658 39.22 7.40 -19.97
C TYR A 658 38.71 7.64 -21.39
N TYR A 659 38.11 6.62 -21.98
CA TYR A 659 37.45 6.62 -23.27
C TYR A 659 35.97 6.35 -23.04
N ARG A 660 35.13 7.30 -23.51
CA ARG A 660 33.68 7.23 -23.38
C ARG A 660 33.05 7.00 -24.74
N PHE A 661 32.24 5.97 -24.86
CA PHE A 661 31.42 5.67 -26.01
C PHE A 661 29.98 6.05 -25.69
N THR A 662 29.37 6.99 -26.44
CA THR A 662 28.04 7.53 -26.11
C THR A 662 27.14 7.50 -27.33
N LYS A 663 25.91 7.03 -27.18
CA LYS A 663 24.88 7.05 -28.20
C LYS A 663 24.40 8.47 -28.48
N ASN A 664 24.51 8.88 -29.73
CA ASN A 664 23.88 10.06 -30.29
C ASN A 664 22.44 9.73 -30.73
N GLU A 665 21.44 10.38 -30.13
CA GLU A 665 20.03 10.19 -30.46
C GLU A 665 19.53 11.14 -31.58
N GLU A 666 20.34 12.07 -32.04
CA GLU A 666 19.92 13.01 -33.07
C GLU A 666 19.80 12.35 -34.45
N GLY A 667 18.64 12.55 -35.08
CA GLY A 667 18.43 12.18 -36.48
C GLY A 667 19.07 13.24 -37.42
N GLY A 668 19.37 12.85 -38.64
CA GLY A 668 19.87 13.76 -39.66
C GLY A 668 20.82 13.09 -40.67
N ALA A 669 21.41 13.89 -41.55
CA ALA A 669 22.35 13.39 -42.55
C ALA A 669 23.64 12.91 -41.89
N ALA A 670 24.04 11.68 -42.16
CA ALA A 670 25.32 11.15 -41.71
C ALA A 670 26.45 12.08 -42.15
N GLY A 671 27.43 12.35 -41.26
CA GLY A 671 28.59 13.18 -41.57
C GLY A 671 28.56 14.59 -40.95
N THR A 672 27.49 14.97 -40.25
CA THR A 672 27.49 16.16 -39.39
C THR A 672 27.83 15.77 -37.95
N LEU A 673 28.40 16.73 -37.20
CA LEU A 673 28.82 16.50 -35.81
C LEU A 673 27.64 16.10 -34.87
N GLU A 674 26.45 16.57 -35.21
CA GLU A 674 25.25 16.44 -34.39
C GLU A 674 24.30 15.33 -34.85
N ALA A 675 24.56 14.71 -36.01
CA ALA A 675 23.57 13.82 -36.64
C ALA A 675 24.09 12.39 -36.84
N GLY A 676 23.15 11.48 -37.16
CA GLY A 676 23.45 10.14 -37.68
C GLY A 676 23.13 9.00 -36.75
N LYS A 677 22.58 9.24 -35.54
CA LYS A 677 22.23 8.16 -34.57
C LYS A 677 23.36 7.13 -34.39
N ASP A 678 24.59 7.58 -34.33
CA ASP A 678 25.80 6.80 -34.23
C ASP A 678 26.38 6.79 -32.80
N ILE A 679 27.41 6.01 -32.57
CA ILE A 679 28.16 6.05 -31.32
C ILE A 679 29.31 7.04 -31.49
N PHE A 680 29.43 7.98 -30.55
CA PHE A 680 30.51 8.95 -30.45
C PHE A 680 31.59 8.43 -29.50
N LEU A 681 32.84 8.70 -29.83
CA LEU A 681 33.99 8.40 -28.97
C LEU A 681 34.60 9.68 -28.47
N GLU A 682 34.80 9.79 -27.17
CA GLU A 682 35.43 10.91 -26.49
C GLU A 682 36.50 10.39 -25.53
N ARG A 683 37.48 11.23 -25.18
CA ARG A 683 38.48 10.88 -24.16
C ARG A 683 38.70 12.01 -23.18
N SER A 684 39.06 11.68 -21.95
CA SER A 684 39.39 12.61 -20.88
C SER A 684 40.39 11.98 -19.91
N LYS A 685 41.18 12.84 -19.22
CA LYS A 685 41.99 12.37 -18.08
C LYS A 685 41.21 12.37 -16.77
N VAL A 686 40.04 13.01 -16.73
CA VAL A 686 39.20 13.17 -15.56
C VAL A 686 37.84 12.53 -15.85
N LEU A 687 37.52 11.46 -15.17
CA LEU A 687 36.28 10.71 -15.41
C LEU A 687 35.02 11.56 -15.19
N THR A 688 34.98 12.36 -14.14
CA THR A 688 33.86 13.23 -13.78
C THR A 688 33.83 14.58 -14.50
N ALA A 689 34.79 14.83 -15.43
CA ALA A 689 34.82 16.08 -16.16
C ALA A 689 33.49 16.33 -16.92
N PRO A 690 32.88 17.52 -16.81
CA PRO A 690 31.65 17.81 -17.54
C PRO A 690 31.95 18.11 -19.01
N THR A 691 31.00 17.78 -19.90
CA THR A 691 30.99 18.20 -21.28
C THR A 691 29.75 19.04 -21.55
N THR A 692 29.93 20.33 -21.88
CA THR A 692 28.84 21.25 -22.25
C THR A 692 28.72 21.50 -23.76
N SER A 693 29.70 21.00 -24.53
CA SER A 693 29.65 20.99 -25.98
C SER A 693 30.57 19.90 -26.52
N SER A 694 30.22 19.28 -27.65
CA SER A 694 31.12 18.36 -28.35
C SER A 694 32.13 19.15 -29.16
N SER A 695 33.41 18.98 -28.89
CA SER A 695 34.50 19.70 -29.57
C SER A 695 35.69 18.78 -29.84
N TRP A 696 36.12 18.74 -31.07
CA TRP A 696 37.36 18.06 -31.48
C TRP A 696 38.61 18.65 -30.83
N SER A 697 38.57 19.93 -30.48
CA SER A 697 39.70 20.68 -29.93
C SER A 697 39.63 20.85 -28.40
N ALA A 698 38.74 20.20 -27.71
CA ALA A 698 38.65 20.26 -26.26
C ALA A 698 39.94 19.72 -25.61
N ASP A 699 40.32 20.32 -24.46
CA ASP A 699 41.47 19.84 -23.70
C ASP A 699 41.09 18.62 -22.85
N PRO A 700 41.62 17.43 -23.15
CA PRO A 700 41.26 16.23 -22.40
C PRO A 700 41.76 16.19 -20.96
N ALA A 701 42.59 17.17 -20.54
CA ALA A 701 43.02 17.33 -19.15
C ALA A 701 41.90 17.89 -18.24
N THR A 702 40.90 18.55 -18.82
CA THR A 702 39.88 19.30 -18.07
C THR A 702 38.43 18.99 -18.49
N THR A 703 38.27 18.39 -19.67
CA THR A 703 36.96 18.07 -20.22
C THR A 703 37.09 16.84 -21.15
N TRP A 704 36.00 16.43 -21.79
CA TRP A 704 35.99 15.35 -22.77
C TRP A 704 36.30 15.90 -24.17
N GLN A 705 37.34 15.36 -24.78
CA GLN A 705 37.70 15.62 -26.16
C GLN A 705 37.00 14.64 -27.10
N LEU A 706 36.24 15.15 -28.06
CA LEU A 706 35.59 14.32 -29.08
C LEU A 706 36.67 13.82 -30.08
N THR A 707 36.75 12.49 -30.25
CA THR A 707 37.73 11.87 -31.13
C THR A 707 37.09 11.27 -32.37
N ASP A 708 35.90 10.67 -32.28
CA ASP A 708 35.17 10.08 -33.41
C ASP A 708 33.65 10.22 -33.26
N THR A 709 32.92 10.26 -34.39
CA THR A 709 31.43 10.38 -34.37
C THR A 709 30.71 9.26 -35.13
N HIS A 710 31.42 8.28 -35.67
CA HIS A 710 30.83 7.26 -36.57
C HIS A 710 31.33 5.87 -36.26
N MET A 711 31.28 5.49 -34.96
CA MET A 711 31.80 4.19 -34.53
C MET A 711 31.01 2.99 -35.07
N THR A 712 29.77 3.15 -35.50
CA THR A 712 28.90 2.04 -35.89
C THR A 712 28.32 2.08 -37.28
N SER A 713 27.95 3.26 -37.81
CA SER A 713 27.21 3.36 -39.08
C SER A 713 27.94 2.80 -40.30
N LEU A 714 29.24 2.80 -40.24
CA LEU A 714 30.06 2.29 -41.37
C LEU A 714 30.13 0.77 -41.39
N GLU A 715 30.11 0.11 -40.26
CA GLU A 715 30.30 -1.32 -40.13
C GLU A 715 28.96 -2.11 -40.21
N THR A 716 27.92 -1.55 -39.63
CA THR A 716 26.61 -2.23 -39.59
C THR A 716 25.68 -1.80 -40.71
N GLY A 717 25.89 -0.61 -41.27
CA GLY A 717 24.94 0.02 -42.19
C GLY A 717 23.65 0.50 -41.50
N GLN A 718 23.59 0.41 -40.19
CA GLN A 718 22.42 0.78 -39.35
C GLN A 718 22.86 1.51 -38.09
N ALA A 719 21.98 2.34 -37.55
CA ALA A 719 22.16 2.94 -36.25
C ALA A 719 22.16 1.84 -35.17
N GLY A 720 23.03 1.99 -34.16
CA GLY A 720 23.11 1.13 -32.98
C GLY A 720 22.95 1.95 -31.72
N GLU A 721 22.66 1.27 -30.60
CA GLU A 721 22.56 1.83 -29.24
C GLU A 721 23.24 0.88 -28.25
N GLY A 722 23.24 1.23 -26.96
CA GLY A 722 23.81 0.38 -25.91
C GLY A 722 25.26 -0.02 -26.21
N PRO A 723 26.20 0.94 -26.38
CA PRO A 723 27.60 0.59 -26.59
C PRO A 723 28.16 -0.09 -25.33
N GLU A 724 29.02 -1.11 -25.56
CA GLU A 724 29.77 -1.75 -24.48
C GLU A 724 31.20 -1.99 -24.95
N ILE A 725 32.17 -1.79 -24.09
CA ILE A 725 33.61 -2.00 -24.41
C ILE A 725 34.25 -2.93 -23.38
N VAL A 726 34.76 -4.05 -23.85
CA VAL A 726 35.33 -5.11 -22.99
C VAL A 726 36.78 -5.31 -23.32
N LYS A 727 37.63 -5.22 -22.31
CA LYS A 727 39.03 -5.64 -22.43
C LYS A 727 39.12 -7.18 -22.42
N LEU A 728 39.80 -7.73 -23.37
CA LEU A 728 40.01 -9.19 -23.46
C LEU A 728 41.02 -9.68 -22.41
N ASN A 729 40.72 -10.82 -21.82
CA ASN A 729 41.58 -11.48 -20.85
C ASN A 729 42.94 -11.85 -21.45
N GLU A 730 43.96 -11.95 -20.61
CA GLU A 730 45.21 -12.57 -20.98
C GLU A 730 44.97 -14.05 -21.36
N GLY A 731 45.51 -14.46 -22.48
CA GLY A 731 45.33 -15.83 -23.00
C GLY A 731 44.01 -16.07 -23.71
N ASP A 732 43.14 -15.09 -23.90
CA ASP A 732 41.99 -15.19 -24.82
C ASP A 732 42.53 -15.38 -26.26
N PRO A 733 42.08 -16.38 -27.04
CA PRO A 733 42.52 -16.60 -28.41
C PRO A 733 42.26 -15.43 -29.35
N ASN A 734 41.35 -14.53 -28.98
CA ASN A 734 41.06 -13.30 -29.72
C ASN A 734 41.96 -12.13 -29.30
N ASN A 735 42.70 -12.24 -28.18
CA ASN A 735 43.63 -11.23 -27.69
C ASN A 735 45.06 -11.50 -28.21
N THR A 736 45.23 -11.52 -29.49
CA THR A 736 46.53 -11.88 -30.11
C THR A 736 47.61 -10.82 -29.93
N SER A 737 47.27 -9.58 -29.68
CA SER A 737 48.17 -8.46 -29.40
C SER A 737 48.54 -8.27 -27.94
N GLY A 738 47.83 -8.89 -27.01
CA GLY A 738 47.91 -8.61 -25.58
C GLY A 738 47.21 -7.33 -25.15
N ASP A 739 46.68 -6.53 -26.10
CA ASP A 739 45.97 -5.28 -25.89
C ASP A 739 44.59 -5.32 -26.60
N GLY A 740 43.95 -6.49 -26.60
CA GLY A 740 42.73 -6.73 -27.34
C GLY A 740 41.50 -6.20 -26.60
N TYR A 741 40.55 -5.66 -27.34
CA TYR A 741 39.22 -5.22 -26.89
C TYR A 741 38.16 -5.75 -27.85
N VAL A 742 36.94 -5.89 -27.30
CA VAL A 742 35.73 -6.08 -28.08
C VAL A 742 34.78 -4.92 -27.78
N PHE A 743 34.44 -4.18 -28.84
CA PHE A 743 33.38 -3.18 -28.79
C PHE A 743 32.08 -3.82 -29.28
N LEU A 744 31.01 -3.65 -28.52
CA LEU A 744 29.70 -4.19 -28.81
C LEU A 744 28.68 -3.08 -28.95
N VAL A 745 27.69 -3.28 -29.82
CA VAL A 745 26.59 -2.35 -30.05
C VAL A 745 25.30 -3.11 -30.22
N ASP A 746 24.23 -2.72 -29.56
CA ASP A 746 22.89 -3.24 -29.79
C ASP A 746 22.33 -2.74 -31.11
N ASN A 747 22.35 -3.60 -32.11
CA ASN A 747 21.74 -3.34 -33.39
C ASN A 747 20.25 -3.70 -33.35
N TYR A 748 19.47 -2.88 -32.66
CA TYR A 748 18.04 -3.10 -32.40
C TYR A 748 17.18 -3.33 -33.65
N GLY A 749 17.64 -2.86 -34.82
CA GLY A 749 16.94 -3.04 -36.08
C GLY A 749 17.26 -4.35 -36.81
N ALA A 750 18.26 -5.12 -36.37
CA ALA A 750 18.78 -6.29 -37.09
C ALA A 750 19.15 -7.50 -36.20
N GLY A 751 18.61 -7.54 -34.99
CA GLY A 751 18.65 -8.73 -34.14
C GLY A 751 19.81 -8.87 -33.19
N GLY A 752 20.06 -7.85 -32.36
CA GLY A 752 20.92 -7.93 -31.20
C GLY A 752 22.35 -7.40 -31.44
N TYR A 753 23.24 -7.75 -30.52
CA TYR A 753 24.60 -7.21 -30.52
C TYR A 753 25.41 -7.50 -31.78
N ARG A 754 26.12 -6.47 -32.23
CA ARG A 754 27.26 -6.54 -33.14
C ARG A 754 28.54 -6.37 -32.36
N ALA A 755 29.52 -7.21 -32.62
CA ALA A 755 30.82 -7.17 -31.99
C ALA A 755 31.92 -6.75 -32.98
N PHE A 756 32.82 -5.89 -32.54
CA PHE A 756 33.96 -5.38 -33.27
C PHE A 756 35.23 -5.66 -32.48
N ALA A 757 36.12 -6.47 -33.00
CA ALA A 757 37.41 -6.66 -32.38
C ALA A 757 38.35 -5.51 -32.72
N THR A 758 39.03 -4.98 -31.69
CA THR A 758 39.95 -3.84 -31.79
C THR A 758 41.07 -3.97 -30.75
N THR A 759 41.92 -2.98 -30.66
CA THR A 759 42.99 -2.88 -29.64
C THR A 759 42.93 -1.54 -28.93
N GLY A 760 43.49 -1.47 -27.74
CA GLY A 760 43.63 -0.19 -27.02
C GLY A 760 44.36 0.88 -27.81
N ALA A 761 45.38 0.47 -28.53
CA ALA A 761 46.12 1.38 -29.44
C ALA A 761 45.24 1.92 -30.59
N GLU A 762 44.34 1.11 -31.12
CA GLU A 762 43.39 1.55 -32.17
C GLU A 762 42.33 2.48 -31.62
N ILE A 763 41.79 2.22 -30.43
CA ILE A 763 40.87 3.11 -29.72
C ILE A 763 41.57 4.45 -29.47
N ALA A 764 42.77 4.43 -28.94
CA ALA A 764 43.53 5.66 -28.61
C ALA A 764 43.91 6.49 -29.83
N SER A 765 44.09 5.87 -31.01
CA SER A 765 44.40 6.54 -32.26
C SER A 765 43.18 6.97 -33.07
N SER A 766 41.97 6.58 -32.70
CA SER A 766 40.73 6.95 -33.39
C SER A 766 40.63 8.48 -33.52
N SER A 767 40.35 8.97 -34.70
CA SER A 767 40.26 10.40 -34.97
C SER A 767 39.16 10.72 -35.98
N GLN A 768 38.77 11.99 -36.06
CA GLN A 768 37.75 12.46 -37.00
C GLN A 768 38.13 12.16 -38.47
N SER A 769 39.44 12.09 -38.79
CA SER A 769 39.91 11.76 -40.13
C SER A 769 39.66 10.32 -40.54
N ASP A 770 39.48 9.42 -39.59
CA ASP A 770 39.32 7.98 -39.82
C ASP A 770 37.86 7.54 -40.10
N ARG A 771 36.95 8.46 -39.95
CA ARG A 771 35.52 8.18 -39.80
C ARG A 771 34.76 7.65 -41.01
N ILE A 772 35.27 7.65 -42.22
CA ILE A 772 34.46 7.25 -43.38
C ILE A 772 35.13 6.23 -44.32
N SER A 773 36.44 6.25 -44.44
CA SER A 773 37.08 5.44 -45.47
C SER A 773 38.17 4.49 -44.99
N GLN A 774 38.44 4.43 -43.70
CA GLN A 774 39.65 3.77 -43.21
C GLN A 774 39.46 2.96 -41.90
N ARG A 775 38.25 2.48 -41.60
CA ARG A 775 38.03 1.60 -40.44
C ARG A 775 38.49 0.17 -40.65
N SER A 776 39.61 -0.03 -41.29
CA SER A 776 40.25 -1.34 -41.45
C SER A 776 40.69 -1.97 -40.11
N ASN A 777 40.65 -1.19 -39.01
CA ASN A 777 41.15 -1.59 -37.70
C ASN A 777 40.10 -2.18 -36.76
N TRP A 778 38.84 -2.02 -37.10
CA TRP A 778 37.72 -2.55 -36.31
C TRP A 778 37.07 -3.72 -37.04
N ASN A 779 37.47 -4.95 -36.68
CA ASN A 779 37.01 -6.13 -37.37
C ASN A 779 35.63 -6.59 -36.87
N VAL A 780 34.65 -6.55 -37.76
CA VAL A 780 33.34 -7.15 -37.50
C VAL A 780 33.47 -8.62 -37.19
N ARG A 781 32.92 -9.07 -36.09
CA ARG A 781 32.88 -10.48 -35.74
C ARG A 781 31.52 -11.10 -36.08
N PRO A 782 31.45 -12.37 -36.43
CA PRO A 782 30.18 -13.07 -36.53
C PRO A 782 29.42 -13.01 -35.23
N VAL A 783 28.07 -12.92 -35.29
CA VAL A 783 27.20 -12.94 -34.10
C VAL A 783 27.17 -14.35 -33.43
N GLY A 784 27.77 -15.37 -34.01
CA GLY A 784 27.90 -16.70 -33.42
C GLY A 784 28.81 -16.66 -32.19
N GLY A 785 28.37 -17.28 -31.10
CA GLY A 785 29.09 -17.32 -29.85
C GLY A 785 28.73 -16.20 -28.87
N LEU A 786 27.88 -15.23 -29.23
CA LEU A 786 27.22 -14.30 -28.30
C LEU A 786 25.89 -14.87 -27.82
N PRO A 787 25.34 -14.37 -26.73
CA PRO A 787 24.00 -14.75 -26.28
C PRO A 787 22.96 -14.57 -27.39
N ALA A 788 21.92 -15.40 -27.42
CA ALA A 788 20.88 -15.31 -28.44
C ALA A 788 19.99 -14.08 -28.23
N SER A 789 19.96 -13.19 -29.23
CA SER A 789 19.14 -11.96 -29.23
C SER A 789 19.32 -11.06 -28.02
N PRO A 790 20.56 -10.80 -27.57
CA PRO A 790 20.77 -9.91 -26.45
C PRO A 790 20.51 -8.46 -26.90
N ARG A 791 19.77 -7.74 -26.05
CA ARG A 791 19.64 -6.29 -26.12
C ARG A 791 20.59 -5.70 -25.09
N HIS A 792 20.82 -4.41 -25.16
CA HIS A 792 21.69 -3.61 -24.32
C HIS A 792 22.01 -4.28 -22.97
N GLY A 793 23.27 -4.61 -22.72
CA GLY A 793 23.75 -5.31 -21.54
C GLY A 793 25.27 -5.26 -21.46
N ALA A 794 25.85 -5.84 -20.45
CA ALA A 794 27.27 -5.76 -20.12
C ALA A 794 27.95 -7.11 -20.07
N PHE A 795 29.27 -7.06 -20.15
CA PHE A 795 30.16 -8.21 -20.11
C PHE A 795 31.27 -7.97 -19.08
N VAL A 796 31.60 -8.98 -18.30
CA VAL A 796 32.63 -8.88 -17.27
C VAL A 796 33.51 -10.11 -17.29
N SER A 797 34.81 -9.90 -17.08
CA SER A 797 35.79 -10.98 -16.90
C SER A 797 35.58 -11.67 -15.55
N VAL A 798 35.65 -13.01 -15.52
CA VAL A 798 35.39 -13.82 -14.32
C VAL A 798 36.44 -14.91 -14.12
N PRO A 799 36.78 -15.23 -12.84
CA PRO A 799 37.64 -16.36 -12.51
C PRO A 799 36.91 -17.69 -12.72
N GLN A 800 37.69 -18.78 -12.79
CA GLN A 800 37.17 -20.14 -13.02
C GLN A 800 36.10 -20.57 -11.99
N THR A 801 36.19 -20.10 -10.75
CA THR A 801 35.23 -20.45 -9.70
C THR A 801 33.84 -19.88 -10.00
N VAL A 802 33.77 -18.62 -10.44
CA VAL A 802 32.52 -17.96 -10.83
C VAL A 802 31.97 -18.58 -12.13
N LEU A 803 32.86 -18.82 -13.09
CA LEU A 803 32.46 -19.47 -14.35
C LEU A 803 31.84 -20.86 -14.10
N THR A 804 32.44 -21.64 -13.19
CA THR A 804 31.90 -22.94 -12.78
C THR A 804 30.56 -22.79 -12.09
N ALA A 805 30.41 -21.87 -11.13
CA ALA A 805 29.15 -21.62 -10.44
C ALA A 805 28.03 -21.25 -11.42
N MET A 806 28.32 -20.39 -12.40
CA MET A 806 27.35 -20.01 -13.43
C MET A 806 26.93 -21.19 -14.31
N HIS A 807 27.86 -22.08 -14.68
CA HIS A 807 27.54 -23.27 -15.48
C HIS A 807 26.80 -24.33 -14.67
N ASP A 808 27.19 -24.51 -13.40
CA ASP A 808 26.54 -25.45 -12.48
C ASP A 808 25.12 -24.98 -12.09
N TRP A 809 24.79 -23.72 -12.35
CA TRP A 809 23.45 -23.17 -12.05
C TRP A 809 22.32 -23.93 -12.77
N THR A 810 22.61 -24.65 -13.85
CA THR A 810 21.63 -25.54 -14.49
C THR A 810 21.22 -26.72 -13.60
N GLY A 811 21.91 -26.95 -12.49
CA GLY A 811 21.61 -28.00 -11.50
C GLY A 811 20.84 -27.52 -10.28
N ILE A 812 20.65 -26.21 -10.07
CA ILE A 812 19.79 -25.68 -9.02
C ILE A 812 18.35 -25.72 -9.55
N THR A 813 17.68 -26.83 -9.31
CA THR A 813 16.25 -26.97 -9.56
C THR A 813 15.55 -26.11 -8.52
N ALA A 814 14.92 -25.01 -8.96
CA ALA A 814 13.97 -24.29 -8.12
C ALA A 814 12.91 -25.28 -7.61
N VAL A 815 12.59 -25.20 -6.33
CA VAL A 815 11.52 -26.02 -5.75
C VAL A 815 10.25 -25.74 -6.54
N ALA A 816 9.65 -26.79 -7.09
CA ALA A 816 8.42 -26.64 -7.86
C ALA A 816 7.32 -26.07 -6.97
N SER A 817 6.65 -25.04 -7.42
CA SER A 817 5.45 -24.50 -6.78
C SER A 817 4.18 -24.98 -7.49
N THR A 818 3.08 -24.86 -6.80
CA THR A 818 1.75 -25.04 -7.37
C THR A 818 0.90 -23.84 -7.00
N THR A 819 0.13 -23.34 -7.94
CA THR A 819 -0.85 -22.28 -7.73
C THR A 819 -2.24 -22.87 -7.91
N GLN A 820 -3.05 -22.83 -6.86
CA GLN A 820 -4.46 -23.23 -6.91
C GLN A 820 -5.34 -21.98 -6.81
N LEU A 821 -6.42 -21.96 -7.58
CA LEU A 821 -7.37 -20.86 -7.59
C LEU A 821 -8.72 -21.33 -7.05
N THR A 822 -9.31 -20.49 -6.22
CA THR A 822 -10.70 -20.65 -5.76
C THR A 822 -11.43 -19.33 -5.96
N ALA A 823 -12.74 -19.40 -6.26
CA ALA A 823 -13.58 -18.23 -6.38
C ALA A 823 -14.78 -18.34 -5.45
N ASP A 824 -15.13 -17.23 -4.79
CA ASP A 824 -16.38 -17.04 -4.04
C ASP A 824 -17.06 -15.76 -4.60
N GLY A 825 -18.02 -16.00 -5.49
CA GLY A 825 -18.57 -14.93 -6.32
C GLY A 825 -17.52 -14.37 -7.25
N ARG A 826 -17.16 -13.10 -7.06
CA ARG A 826 -16.10 -12.41 -7.83
C ARG A 826 -14.78 -12.28 -7.07
N ASP A 827 -14.73 -12.69 -5.82
CA ASP A 827 -13.50 -12.73 -5.04
C ASP A 827 -12.72 -14.00 -5.38
N VAL A 828 -11.54 -13.81 -5.95
CA VAL A 828 -10.67 -14.88 -6.42
C VAL A 828 -9.45 -14.95 -5.51
N THR A 829 -9.21 -16.12 -4.94
CA THR A 829 -8.06 -16.37 -4.07
C THR A 829 -7.14 -17.39 -4.70
N ALA A 830 -5.88 -17.00 -4.88
CA ALA A 830 -4.80 -17.90 -5.23
C ALA A 830 -4.10 -18.39 -3.97
N GLU A 831 -3.91 -19.70 -3.86
CA GLU A 831 -3.07 -20.34 -2.86
C GLU A 831 -1.84 -20.92 -3.54
N VAL A 832 -0.65 -20.49 -3.10
CA VAL A 832 0.63 -20.96 -3.62
C VAL A 832 1.29 -21.85 -2.60
N ALA A 833 1.67 -23.04 -3.02
CA ALA A 833 2.38 -24.01 -2.20
C ALA A 833 3.66 -24.48 -2.88
N ALA A 834 4.71 -24.73 -2.10
CA ALA A 834 5.95 -25.35 -2.54
C ALA A 834 6.45 -26.30 -1.44
N ALA A 835 6.96 -27.46 -1.83
CA ALA A 835 7.47 -28.44 -0.87
C ALA A 835 8.72 -27.88 -0.16
N ASP A 836 8.76 -28.02 1.17
CA ASP A 836 9.89 -27.64 2.02
C ASP A 836 10.31 -26.16 1.97
N ALA A 837 9.49 -25.30 1.33
CA ALA A 837 9.65 -23.86 1.42
C ALA A 837 8.97 -23.37 2.70
N GLY A 838 9.64 -22.49 3.44
CA GLY A 838 9.05 -21.75 4.56
C GLY A 838 7.95 -20.79 4.05
N ASP A 839 7.81 -19.63 4.65
CA ASP A 839 6.86 -18.62 4.17
C ASP A 839 7.18 -18.25 2.71
N ILE A 840 6.26 -18.58 1.80
CA ILE A 840 6.40 -18.28 0.38
C ILE A 840 6.07 -16.81 0.17
N ALA A 841 7.08 -16.04 -0.24
CA ALA A 841 6.92 -14.65 -0.65
C ALA A 841 6.84 -14.55 -2.19
N GLY A 842 6.60 -13.35 -2.71
CA GLY A 842 6.46 -13.07 -4.12
C GLY A 842 5.10 -12.48 -4.46
N THR A 843 4.77 -12.47 -5.74
CA THR A 843 3.51 -11.91 -6.23
C THR A 843 2.75 -12.91 -7.09
N VAL A 844 1.45 -12.72 -7.13
CA VAL A 844 0.54 -13.46 -8.02
C VAL A 844 -0.12 -12.48 -8.97
N THR A 845 -0.01 -12.76 -10.25
CA THR A 845 -0.69 -12.01 -11.30
C THR A 845 -1.97 -12.75 -11.69
N PHE A 846 -3.11 -12.12 -11.43
CA PHE A 846 -4.43 -12.59 -11.85
C PHE A 846 -4.74 -12.01 -13.23
N SER A 847 -5.26 -12.83 -14.13
CA SER A 847 -5.58 -12.41 -15.51
C SER A 847 -6.89 -13.03 -15.98
N GLY A 848 -7.71 -12.23 -16.67
CA GLY A 848 -8.97 -12.68 -17.27
C GLY A 848 -9.43 -11.73 -18.37
N GLY A 849 -9.49 -12.20 -19.62
CA GLY A 849 -9.76 -11.32 -20.76
C GLY A 849 -8.71 -10.21 -20.90
N ASP A 850 -9.15 -8.96 -21.00
CA ASP A 850 -8.26 -7.79 -21.05
C ASP A 850 -7.87 -7.25 -19.65
N TRP A 851 -8.33 -7.90 -18.59
CA TRP A 851 -8.02 -7.51 -17.21
C TRP A 851 -6.83 -8.30 -16.68
N SER A 852 -5.95 -7.60 -15.98
CA SER A 852 -4.85 -8.19 -15.21
C SER A 852 -4.51 -7.33 -14.01
N THR A 853 -4.16 -7.96 -12.90
CA THR A 853 -3.68 -7.29 -11.68
C THR A 853 -2.71 -8.19 -10.94
N THR A 854 -1.74 -7.58 -10.25
CA THR A 854 -0.73 -8.30 -9.48
C THR A 854 -0.88 -7.97 -7.99
N VAL A 855 -0.88 -8.99 -7.16
CA VAL A 855 -1.07 -8.90 -5.70
C VAL A 855 0.06 -9.64 -4.99
N PRO A 856 0.69 -9.05 -3.95
CA PRO A 856 1.69 -9.75 -3.16
C PRO A 856 1.05 -10.88 -2.34
N LEU A 857 1.79 -11.98 -2.20
CA LEU A 857 1.39 -13.08 -1.31
C LEU A 857 1.47 -12.64 0.15
N GLN A 858 0.47 -13.07 0.91
CA GLN A 858 0.46 -12.97 2.38
C GLN A 858 0.17 -14.35 2.96
N ASN A 859 1.14 -14.92 3.65
CA ASN A 859 1.04 -16.30 4.19
C ASN A 859 0.65 -17.33 3.11
N GLY A 860 1.26 -17.24 1.93
CA GLY A 860 1.03 -18.14 0.81
C GLY A 860 -0.27 -17.89 0.02
N THR A 861 -1.05 -16.86 0.33
CA THR A 861 -2.30 -16.54 -0.36
C THR A 861 -2.31 -15.12 -0.92
N ALA A 862 -3.03 -14.92 -2.03
CA ALA A 862 -3.33 -13.62 -2.61
C ALA A 862 -4.80 -13.60 -3.04
N THR A 863 -5.52 -12.54 -2.70
CA THR A 863 -6.96 -12.42 -3.03
C THR A 863 -7.22 -11.12 -3.76
N VAL A 864 -8.10 -11.18 -4.77
CA VAL A 864 -8.52 -10.03 -5.56
C VAL A 864 -10.00 -10.16 -5.93
N THR A 865 -10.69 -9.03 -6.05
CA THR A 865 -12.05 -9.00 -6.61
C THR A 865 -11.96 -8.73 -8.11
N ALA A 866 -12.37 -9.70 -8.93
CA ALA A 866 -12.40 -9.55 -10.38
C ALA A 866 -13.49 -8.54 -10.81
N PRO A 867 -13.19 -7.60 -11.73
CA PRO A 867 -14.18 -6.63 -12.19
C PRO A 867 -15.32 -7.29 -12.97
N ALA A 868 -16.48 -6.61 -13.01
CA ALA A 868 -17.62 -7.05 -13.81
C ALA A 868 -17.21 -7.27 -15.28
N GLY A 869 -17.73 -8.35 -15.89
CA GLY A 869 -17.39 -8.72 -17.27
C GLY A 869 -16.25 -9.72 -17.43
N VAL A 870 -15.45 -9.98 -16.39
CA VAL A 870 -14.48 -11.09 -16.38
C VAL A 870 -15.23 -12.37 -16.04
N VAL A 871 -15.22 -13.33 -16.94
CA VAL A 871 -15.96 -14.62 -16.82
C VAL A 871 -15.07 -15.77 -16.38
N SER A 872 -13.76 -15.64 -16.50
CA SER A 872 -12.79 -16.65 -16.10
C SER A 872 -11.48 -15.99 -15.72
N VAL A 873 -10.83 -16.49 -14.69
CA VAL A 873 -9.56 -15.97 -14.17
C VAL A 873 -8.54 -17.08 -14.08
N THR A 874 -7.31 -16.77 -14.47
CA THR A 874 -6.11 -17.56 -14.17
C THR A 874 -5.20 -16.76 -13.23
N ALA A 875 -4.39 -17.45 -12.45
CA ALA A 875 -3.37 -16.83 -11.62
C ALA A 875 -1.99 -17.40 -11.98
N THR A 876 -1.01 -16.52 -12.08
CA THR A 876 0.39 -16.89 -12.25
C THR A 876 1.19 -16.38 -11.07
N TYR A 877 1.84 -17.28 -10.38
CA TYR A 877 2.81 -16.95 -9.36
C TYR A 877 4.18 -16.70 -10.01
N ASP A 878 4.79 -15.55 -9.72
CA ASP A 878 6.02 -15.10 -10.40
C ASP A 878 7.30 -15.78 -9.86
N GLY A 879 7.16 -16.67 -8.88
CA GLY A 879 8.28 -17.33 -8.22
C GLY A 879 8.87 -16.50 -7.07
N HIS A 880 9.67 -17.12 -6.23
CA HIS A 880 10.46 -16.44 -5.20
C HIS A 880 11.91 -16.86 -5.34
N ARG A 881 12.73 -15.93 -5.76
CA ARG A 881 14.10 -16.18 -6.15
C ARG A 881 15.01 -16.53 -4.98
N ASP A 882 14.95 -15.75 -3.90
CA ASP A 882 15.83 -15.95 -2.73
C ASP A 882 15.54 -17.28 -2.01
N ALA A 883 14.29 -17.76 -2.09
CA ALA A 883 13.91 -19.10 -1.62
C ALA A 883 13.97 -20.16 -2.71
N LEU A 884 14.43 -19.84 -3.93
CA LEU A 884 14.51 -20.75 -5.08
C LEU A 884 13.18 -21.45 -5.36
N VAL A 885 12.07 -20.72 -5.31
CA VAL A 885 10.75 -21.26 -5.65
C VAL A 885 10.42 -20.90 -7.10
N ALA A 886 10.08 -21.91 -7.88
CA ALA A 886 9.75 -21.76 -9.30
C ALA A 886 8.41 -21.06 -9.50
N THR A 887 8.20 -20.48 -10.68
CA THR A 887 6.91 -19.96 -11.11
C THR A 887 5.90 -21.07 -11.29
N SER A 888 4.64 -20.80 -11.05
CA SER A 888 3.53 -21.72 -11.34
C SER A 888 2.29 -20.95 -11.78
N ALA A 889 1.43 -21.65 -12.52
CA ALA A 889 0.15 -21.10 -12.96
C ALA A 889 -0.98 -22.02 -12.55
N SER A 890 -2.14 -21.42 -12.28
CA SER A 890 -3.35 -22.15 -11.98
C SER A 890 -4.06 -22.63 -13.24
N GLU A 891 -4.93 -23.63 -13.09
CA GLU A 891 -6.02 -23.82 -14.03
C GLU A 891 -6.98 -22.61 -13.94
N PRO A 892 -7.71 -22.30 -15.02
CA PRO A 892 -8.70 -21.23 -14.99
C PRO A 892 -9.89 -21.57 -14.10
N VAL A 893 -10.40 -20.56 -13.37
CA VAL A 893 -11.63 -20.66 -12.59
C VAL A 893 -12.69 -19.78 -13.25
N GLU A 894 -13.85 -20.39 -13.53
CA GLU A 894 -15.01 -19.66 -14.05
C GLU A 894 -15.68 -18.86 -12.93
N LEU A 895 -15.99 -17.61 -13.20
CA LEU A 895 -16.67 -16.70 -12.28
C LEU A 895 -18.15 -16.63 -12.62
N HIS A 896 -18.98 -16.91 -11.63
CA HIS A 896 -20.43 -16.77 -11.74
C HIS A 896 -20.88 -15.79 -10.67
N GLY A 897 -21.45 -14.68 -11.06
CA GLY A 897 -22.10 -13.72 -10.18
C GLY A 897 -23.58 -14.03 -10.03
N ASP A 898 -24.21 -13.59 -8.94
CA ASP A 898 -25.65 -13.58 -8.81
C ASP A 898 -26.20 -12.35 -9.53
N LEU A 899 -26.94 -12.58 -10.59
CA LEU A 899 -27.64 -11.49 -11.29
C LEU A 899 -28.78 -10.94 -10.45
N GLU A 900 -28.82 -9.65 -10.20
CA GLU A 900 -29.87 -8.99 -9.42
C GLU A 900 -31.01 -8.47 -10.32
N LEU A 901 -32.14 -9.16 -10.27
CA LEU A 901 -33.37 -8.76 -10.95
C LEU A 901 -34.51 -8.56 -9.98
N ASP A 902 -35.20 -7.43 -10.09
CA ASP A 902 -36.47 -7.15 -9.42
C ASP A 902 -37.63 -7.14 -10.40
N ALA A 903 -38.82 -7.59 -9.97
CA ALA A 903 -40.00 -7.51 -10.80
C ALA A 903 -41.25 -7.04 -10.08
N THR A 904 -42.01 -6.21 -10.75
CA THR A 904 -43.34 -5.79 -10.33
C THR A 904 -44.36 -6.20 -11.36
N ALA A 905 -45.51 -6.70 -10.89
CA ALA A 905 -46.63 -7.08 -11.74
C ALA A 905 -47.86 -6.20 -11.47
N THR A 906 -48.39 -5.61 -12.49
CA THR A 906 -49.61 -4.78 -12.43
C THR A 906 -50.65 -5.27 -13.44
N THR A 907 -51.87 -4.84 -13.28
CA THR A 907 -52.96 -5.23 -14.20
C THR A 907 -53.68 -3.99 -14.73
N ARG A 908 -54.16 -4.09 -15.95
CA ARG A 908 -55.04 -3.07 -16.55
C ARG A 908 -56.15 -3.74 -17.35
N CYS A 909 -57.26 -3.05 -17.53
CA CYS A 909 -58.40 -3.52 -18.36
C CYS A 909 -58.25 -3.01 -19.78
N VAL A 910 -58.27 -3.96 -20.72
CA VAL A 910 -58.26 -3.64 -22.17
C VAL A 910 -59.42 -4.40 -22.81
N ALA A 911 -60.37 -3.66 -23.37
CA ALA A 911 -61.60 -4.17 -24.01
C ALA A 911 -62.35 -5.23 -23.11
N GLY A 912 -62.53 -4.90 -21.82
CA GLY A 912 -63.21 -5.78 -20.86
C GLY A 912 -62.45 -7.04 -20.48
N LYS A 913 -61.16 -7.13 -20.78
CA LYS A 913 -60.27 -8.25 -20.42
C LYS A 913 -59.07 -7.74 -19.62
N VAL A 914 -58.63 -8.52 -18.66
CA VAL A 914 -57.45 -8.20 -17.89
C VAL A 914 -56.20 -8.41 -18.74
N GLN A 915 -55.31 -7.44 -18.73
CA GLN A 915 -53.95 -7.54 -19.24
C GLN A 915 -52.98 -7.45 -18.06
N LEU A 916 -52.12 -8.45 -17.87
CA LEU A 916 -51.03 -8.44 -16.89
C LEU A 916 -49.84 -7.72 -17.51
N VAL A 917 -49.25 -6.76 -16.79
CA VAL A 917 -48.03 -6.04 -17.17
C VAL A 917 -46.97 -6.35 -16.12
N VAL A 918 -45.87 -6.92 -16.56
CA VAL A 918 -44.72 -7.22 -15.72
C VAL A 918 -43.61 -6.25 -16.09
N THR A 919 -43.12 -5.52 -15.12
CA THR A 919 -41.93 -4.67 -15.26
C THR A 919 -40.80 -5.29 -14.50
N VAL A 920 -39.69 -5.53 -15.19
CA VAL A 920 -38.47 -6.10 -14.60
C VAL A 920 -37.42 -5.00 -14.58
N HIS A 921 -36.78 -4.81 -13.45
CA HIS A 921 -35.65 -3.95 -13.25
C HIS A 921 -34.38 -4.80 -13.16
N ASN A 922 -33.37 -4.45 -13.90
CA ASN A 922 -32.03 -5.01 -13.84
C ASN A 922 -31.19 -4.10 -12.92
N ALA A 923 -30.95 -4.53 -11.70
CA ALA A 923 -30.14 -3.79 -10.74
C ALA A 923 -28.63 -4.03 -10.94
N ASP A 924 -28.28 -4.97 -11.83
CA ASP A 924 -26.92 -5.33 -12.17
C ASP A 924 -26.25 -4.27 -13.07
N ASP A 925 -24.93 -4.23 -13.08
CA ASP A 925 -24.12 -3.34 -13.91
C ASP A 925 -23.88 -3.86 -15.34
N LEU A 926 -24.34 -5.08 -15.64
CA LEU A 926 -24.30 -5.69 -16.97
C LEU A 926 -25.70 -5.83 -17.58
N ARG A 927 -25.72 -5.91 -18.90
CA ARG A 927 -26.96 -6.17 -19.65
C ARG A 927 -27.45 -7.59 -19.40
N ALA A 928 -28.66 -7.76 -18.92
CA ALA A 928 -29.31 -9.05 -18.69
C ALA A 928 -30.22 -9.47 -19.85
N ALA A 929 -30.16 -10.74 -20.20
CA ALA A 929 -31.16 -11.42 -21.02
C ALA A 929 -32.17 -12.12 -20.09
N VAL A 930 -33.42 -11.65 -20.05
CA VAL A 930 -34.42 -12.11 -19.06
C VAL A 930 -35.58 -12.80 -19.76
N ALA A 931 -35.93 -13.99 -19.29
CA ALA A 931 -37.16 -14.67 -19.68
C ALA A 931 -38.22 -14.55 -18.58
N ILE A 932 -39.37 -14.04 -18.94
CA ILE A 932 -40.53 -13.85 -18.07
C ILE A 932 -41.54 -14.93 -18.38
N GLN A 933 -41.85 -15.80 -17.45
CA GLN A 933 -42.85 -16.85 -17.60
C GLN A 933 -44.04 -16.59 -16.69
N THR A 934 -45.22 -16.50 -17.27
CA THR A 934 -46.49 -16.30 -16.56
C THR A 934 -47.47 -17.42 -16.88
N PRO A 935 -48.54 -17.63 -16.14
CA PRO A 935 -49.65 -18.51 -16.53
C PRO A 935 -50.32 -18.12 -17.88
N TYR A 936 -50.05 -16.96 -18.42
CA TYR A 936 -50.64 -16.43 -19.65
C TYR A 936 -49.63 -16.39 -20.81
N GLY A 937 -48.47 -17.03 -20.66
CA GLY A 937 -47.44 -17.16 -21.67
C GLY A 937 -46.07 -16.63 -21.23
N GLY A 938 -45.03 -16.90 -22.04
CA GLY A 938 -43.68 -16.46 -21.82
C GLY A 938 -43.26 -15.31 -22.76
N LYS A 939 -42.33 -14.47 -22.30
CA LYS A 939 -41.64 -13.45 -23.13
C LYS A 939 -40.23 -13.29 -22.68
N SER A 940 -39.34 -12.98 -23.63
CA SER A 940 -37.96 -12.62 -23.32
C SER A 940 -37.74 -11.15 -23.61
N VAL A 941 -36.93 -10.51 -22.74
CA VAL A 941 -36.52 -9.10 -22.87
C VAL A 941 -35.02 -9.00 -22.59
N SER A 942 -34.36 -8.04 -23.24
CA SER A 942 -32.97 -7.71 -22.91
C SER A 942 -32.97 -6.35 -22.23
N ILE A 943 -32.43 -6.29 -21.02
CA ILE A 943 -32.50 -5.12 -20.14
C ILE A 943 -31.05 -4.62 -19.91
N ALA A 944 -30.80 -3.35 -20.22
CA ALA A 944 -29.50 -2.77 -19.95
C ALA A 944 -29.27 -2.60 -18.45
N ALA A 945 -28.00 -2.46 -18.06
CA ALA A 945 -27.59 -2.15 -16.69
C ALA A 945 -28.41 -0.99 -16.09
N GLY A 946 -28.89 -1.14 -14.87
CA GLY A 946 -29.68 -0.13 -14.15
C GLY A 946 -31.03 0.22 -14.79
N ALA A 947 -31.48 -0.47 -15.83
CA ALA A 947 -32.67 -0.14 -16.58
C ALA A 947 -33.86 -1.05 -16.27
N SER A 948 -35.05 -0.67 -16.69
CA SER A 948 -36.27 -1.48 -16.58
C SER A 948 -36.88 -1.74 -17.94
N ALA A 949 -37.50 -2.89 -18.11
CA ALA A 949 -38.27 -3.27 -19.25
C ALA A 949 -39.66 -3.82 -18.85
N SER A 950 -40.69 -3.51 -19.60
CA SER A 950 -42.05 -4.00 -19.32
C SER A 950 -42.54 -4.94 -20.41
N ALA A 951 -43.19 -6.05 -19.99
CA ALA A 951 -43.84 -7.00 -20.88
C ALA A 951 -45.33 -7.14 -20.52
N ALA A 952 -46.19 -7.05 -21.51
CA ALA A 952 -47.65 -7.18 -21.32
C ALA A 952 -48.14 -8.52 -21.82
N PHE A 953 -48.99 -9.21 -21.02
CA PHE A 953 -49.58 -10.50 -21.29
C PHE A 953 -51.09 -10.39 -21.34
N ALA A 954 -51.70 -10.84 -22.45
CA ALA A 954 -53.14 -10.84 -22.60
C ALA A 954 -53.72 -12.11 -21.89
N THR A 955 -54.42 -11.92 -20.80
CA THR A 955 -55.00 -13.05 -20.03
C THR A 955 -56.22 -13.65 -20.71
N ARG A 956 -56.87 -12.89 -21.63
CA ARG A 956 -58.13 -13.22 -22.33
C ARG A 956 -59.34 -13.40 -21.39
N ALA A 957 -59.18 -13.23 -20.11
CA ALA A 957 -60.22 -13.38 -19.08
C ALA A 957 -60.71 -11.99 -18.57
N ALA A 958 -61.97 -11.92 -18.16
CA ALA A 958 -62.50 -10.71 -17.53
C ALA A 958 -62.06 -10.57 -16.07
N SER A 959 -61.62 -11.71 -15.44
CA SER A 959 -61.01 -11.68 -14.11
C SER A 959 -59.86 -12.71 -14.03
N ILE A 960 -58.91 -12.42 -13.19
CA ILE A 960 -57.81 -13.34 -12.85
C ILE A 960 -57.65 -13.41 -11.34
N ALA A 961 -57.25 -14.56 -10.84
CA ALA A 961 -56.86 -14.72 -9.47
C ALA A 961 -55.41 -14.23 -9.28
N ALA A 962 -55.05 -13.95 -8.05
CA ALA A 962 -53.62 -13.76 -7.71
C ALA A 962 -52.83 -15.04 -8.01
N GLY A 963 -51.58 -14.90 -8.45
CA GLY A 963 -50.74 -16.04 -8.83
C GLY A 963 -49.27 -15.63 -8.78
N SER A 964 -48.40 -16.38 -9.48
CA SER A 964 -46.99 -16.10 -9.56
C SER A 964 -46.51 -16.09 -11.01
N LEU A 965 -45.40 -15.42 -11.24
CA LEU A 965 -44.58 -15.48 -12.44
C LEU A 965 -43.17 -15.93 -12.05
N THR A 966 -42.45 -16.52 -12.98
CA THR A 966 -41.04 -16.81 -12.81
C THR A 966 -40.20 -15.98 -13.77
N LEU A 967 -39.06 -15.53 -13.26
CA LEU A 967 -38.00 -14.93 -14.06
C LEU A 967 -36.79 -15.84 -14.07
N THR A 968 -36.22 -16.01 -15.23
CA THR A 968 -34.85 -16.50 -15.35
C THR A 968 -34.06 -15.48 -16.15
N GLY A 969 -32.84 -15.19 -15.71
CA GLY A 969 -31.99 -14.18 -16.36
C GLY A 969 -30.56 -14.66 -16.44
N SER A 970 -29.82 -14.12 -17.42
CA SER A 970 -28.37 -14.31 -17.50
C SER A 970 -27.70 -13.09 -18.11
N THR A 971 -26.46 -12.84 -17.74
CA THR A 971 -25.58 -11.82 -18.29
C THR A 971 -24.50 -12.47 -19.15
N ALA A 972 -23.68 -11.63 -19.81
CA ALA A 972 -22.62 -12.11 -20.69
C ALA A 972 -21.43 -12.74 -19.92
N ASP A 973 -21.28 -12.41 -18.64
CA ASP A 973 -20.27 -12.98 -17.74
C ASP A 973 -20.71 -14.29 -17.05
N GLY A 974 -21.87 -14.83 -17.44
CA GLY A 974 -22.38 -16.07 -16.86
C GLY A 974 -23.18 -15.91 -15.57
N SER A 975 -23.31 -14.68 -15.02
CA SER A 975 -24.19 -14.42 -13.88
C SER A 975 -25.62 -14.82 -14.20
N ALA A 976 -26.31 -15.50 -13.29
CA ALA A 976 -27.64 -16.05 -13.52
C ALA A 976 -28.60 -15.67 -12.40
N PHE A 977 -29.87 -15.62 -12.72
CA PHE A 977 -30.97 -15.35 -11.81
C PHE A 977 -32.12 -16.33 -12.05
N GLU A 978 -32.68 -16.88 -10.98
CA GLU A 978 -33.96 -17.56 -11.02
C GLU A 978 -34.79 -17.11 -9.81
N GLY A 979 -35.96 -16.54 -10.08
CA GLY A 979 -36.82 -16.01 -9.02
C GLY A 979 -38.29 -16.10 -9.36
N SER A 980 -39.15 -16.12 -8.33
CA SER A 980 -40.60 -16.13 -8.46
C SER A 980 -41.22 -14.88 -7.82
N PHE A 981 -42.07 -14.20 -8.58
CA PHE A 981 -42.73 -12.95 -8.14
C PHE A 981 -44.26 -13.10 -8.17
N SER A 982 -44.93 -12.36 -7.29
CA SER A 982 -46.37 -12.42 -7.20
C SER A 982 -47.07 -11.64 -8.29
N THR A 983 -48.22 -12.11 -8.76
CA THR A 983 -49.09 -11.36 -9.66
C THR A 983 -50.44 -11.07 -8.98
N PRO A 984 -50.97 -9.84 -9.10
CA PRO A 984 -52.20 -9.46 -8.42
C PRO A 984 -53.45 -10.06 -9.05
N ALA A 985 -54.49 -10.25 -8.25
CA ALA A 985 -55.84 -10.50 -8.74
C ALA A 985 -56.43 -9.27 -9.36
N ALA A 986 -57.22 -9.42 -10.41
CA ALA A 986 -57.93 -8.32 -11.04
C ALA A 986 -59.25 -8.73 -11.67
N HIS A 987 -60.19 -7.76 -11.75
CA HIS A 987 -61.47 -7.93 -12.37
C HIS A 987 -61.75 -6.65 -13.23
N CYS A 988 -62.17 -6.87 -14.49
CA CYS A 988 -62.60 -5.83 -15.40
C CYS A 988 -64.14 -5.88 -15.42
N GLY A 989 -64.74 -4.93 -14.71
CA GLY A 989 -66.21 -4.75 -14.65
C GLY A 989 -66.83 -4.27 -15.94
#